data_60601c745a7af83327942ea66163e934
#
_entry.id   60601c745a7af83327942ea66163e934
#
_cell.length_a   1.000
_cell.length_b   1.000
_cell.length_c   1.000
_cell.angle_alpha   90.00
_cell.angle_beta   90.00
_cell.angle_gamma   90.00
#
_symmetry.space_group_name_H-M   'P 1'
#
loop_
_entity.id
_entity.type
_entity.pdbx_description
1 polymer ?
#
loop_
_entity_poly.entity_id
_entity_poly.type
_entity_poly.pdbx_seq_one_letter_code
_entity_poly.pdbx_strand_id
1 'polypeptide(L)'
;MEKVVLVDGNNLLFRSYYATAYTGNIMRNRDGFPTNGLYGFVNMINKIVAEENPKYMMVAFDIGKTFRHEKYEDYKGGRRETPEDLKVQFPIAKKILTAMGIKYLECEGYEADDIIGTISSWCDKDPEYEALIVSSDKDLLQLISDETVVKLLKPKDYIMMDKATFIQTYGFEPIKMIDLKALMGDASDNIPGVKGIGEKTAIKLLTQYGSLDGIYENIDNIKGANHDKLVNGKDDAYYSKELVTIYRSVPLDVSLDDLIYGIEKPQELIKLYNELNFYSLLKKANNKNASIDTNNFKIIKDISSVHIDRNTAIYLDTTLGNYHDASINGIALYNDYMAVYVPFKIFENNLNILDVSYNFYTYDYKKLLVVFNRYGIKIGNVSFDSMISGYLLNYEVKDDIGYLANFLNFNIPINNKNLDISDEDRAYQSITKAKFIYDTKDDLYKKMTDEKVDYLFNNIELPLSKVLASMEIQGIKVNTNILKEMGEEIKIKLNLISKDIYNYAGCEFNINSSRQLGEILFDKLKLPFAKKNKIGYSTDVDTLKKLAHYPIVSKIMEYRVLAKLYSTYIEGIINTVRDDNRIHTIYTQTLTRTGRLSSIEPNLQNIPMRSEYGRLIRKAFVPDDNSVILSADYSQIELRVFAHLSGVKDLVDAFNNNDDIHTKTATDIFKVSTEEVTKSMRRQAKAVNFGILYGISSYGLSEDLGISTHEARVFIDKYFETYPGVKDYMNKEIDSATKNGYVKTIMNRKRIIDELKSSNHSVRGMGERMALNTPIQGSASDILKKAMVEIYDTFEKNGIKSKMILQVHDELIFNVYKNEIDKVKKIIYDIMTNVFELKVPLDVDIEIGNDWYEAK
;
A
#
# COMPACT_ATOMS: atom_id res chain seq x y z
N MET A 1 37.80 6.85 -21.51
CA MET A 1 36.91 6.09 -22.41
C MET A 1 35.47 6.48 -22.07
N GLU A 2 34.63 6.68 -23.06
CA GLU A 2 33.21 6.98 -22.87
C GLU A 2 32.45 5.68 -22.63
N LYS A 3 31.62 5.63 -21.60
CA LYS A 3 30.89 4.41 -21.22
C LYS A 3 29.63 4.23 -22.05
N VAL A 4 29.47 3.07 -22.67
CA VAL A 4 28.29 2.63 -23.40
C VAL A 4 27.59 1.52 -22.60
N VAL A 5 26.42 1.82 -22.05
CA VAL A 5 25.65 0.84 -21.23
C VAL A 5 24.67 0.08 -22.11
N LEU A 6 24.85 -1.23 -22.18
CA LEU A 6 24.05 -2.16 -22.99
C LEU A 6 23.23 -3.06 -22.07
N VAL A 7 21.91 -2.97 -22.14
CA VAL A 7 21.01 -3.69 -21.21
C VAL A 7 20.20 -4.73 -21.99
N ASP A 8 20.16 -5.94 -21.48
CA ASP A 8 19.27 -7.00 -21.92
C ASP A 8 17.86 -6.75 -21.37
N GLY A 9 16.99 -6.19 -22.22
CA GLY A 9 15.64 -5.78 -21.85
C GLY A 9 14.72 -6.94 -21.53
N ASN A 10 14.83 -8.04 -22.29
CA ASN A 10 14.02 -9.23 -22.03
C ASN A 10 14.36 -9.81 -20.65
N ASN A 11 15.62 -10.06 -20.39
CA ASN A 11 16.09 -10.61 -19.12
C ASN A 11 15.64 -9.72 -17.93
N LEU A 12 15.80 -8.40 -18.07
CA LEU A 12 15.45 -7.45 -17.03
C LEU A 12 13.95 -7.42 -16.75
N LEU A 13 13.11 -7.44 -17.80
CA LEU A 13 11.65 -7.40 -17.66
C LEU A 13 11.11 -8.74 -17.12
N PHE A 14 11.60 -9.87 -17.60
CA PHE A 14 11.26 -11.20 -17.08
C PHE A 14 11.62 -11.32 -15.58
N ARG A 15 12.83 -10.93 -15.23
CA ARG A 15 13.31 -10.93 -13.85
C ARG A 15 12.43 -10.08 -12.93
N SER A 16 12.06 -8.88 -13.39
CA SER A 16 11.21 -7.95 -12.65
C SER A 16 9.80 -8.52 -12.45
N TYR A 17 9.24 -9.14 -13.47
CA TYR A 17 7.93 -9.77 -13.39
C TYR A 17 7.93 -10.95 -12.39
N TYR A 18 8.85 -11.87 -12.52
CA TYR A 18 8.90 -13.05 -11.66
C TYR A 18 9.32 -12.74 -10.21
N ALA A 19 9.96 -11.58 -9.93
CA ALA A 19 10.27 -11.18 -8.57
C ALA A 19 9.01 -11.05 -7.69
N THR A 20 7.86 -10.74 -8.28
CA THR A 20 6.56 -10.55 -7.59
C THR A 20 5.52 -11.61 -7.95
N ALA A 21 5.54 -12.15 -9.14
CA ALA A 21 4.54 -13.12 -9.63
C ALA A 21 4.45 -14.40 -8.76
N TYR A 22 5.56 -14.84 -8.18
CA TYR A 22 5.59 -16.02 -7.29
C TYR A 22 4.81 -15.83 -5.97
N THR A 23 4.54 -14.59 -5.58
CA THR A 23 3.74 -14.32 -4.36
C THR A 23 2.24 -14.39 -4.62
N GLY A 24 1.82 -14.60 -5.87
CA GLY A 24 0.41 -14.62 -6.27
C GLY A 24 -0.25 -13.25 -6.35
N ASN A 25 0.49 -12.18 -6.06
CA ASN A 25 0.00 -10.81 -6.02
C ASN A 25 0.61 -10.02 -7.19
N ILE A 26 -0.04 -10.09 -8.37
CA ILE A 26 0.37 -9.29 -9.54
C ILE A 26 -0.18 -7.88 -9.36
N MET A 27 0.73 -6.91 -9.26
CA MET A 27 0.38 -5.49 -9.20
C MET A 27 -0.29 -5.08 -10.52
N ARG A 28 -1.43 -4.39 -10.43
CA ARG A 28 -2.21 -3.90 -11.57
C ARG A 28 -2.52 -2.42 -11.41
N ASN A 29 -2.68 -1.72 -12.54
CA ASN A 29 -3.27 -0.38 -12.50
C ASN A 29 -4.79 -0.45 -12.28
N ARG A 30 -5.47 0.69 -12.27
CA ARG A 30 -6.93 0.79 -12.05
C ARG A 30 -7.77 0.12 -13.13
N ASP A 31 -7.25 0.02 -14.33
CA ASP A 31 -7.94 -0.61 -15.46
C ASP A 31 -7.69 -2.13 -15.49
N GLY A 32 -7.03 -2.66 -14.47
CA GLY A 32 -6.67 -4.08 -14.36
C GLY A 32 -5.45 -4.49 -15.18
N PHE A 33 -4.74 -3.53 -15.80
CA PHE A 33 -3.53 -3.80 -16.56
C PHE A 33 -2.38 -4.23 -15.62
N PRO A 34 -1.68 -5.34 -15.90
CA PRO A 34 -0.59 -5.83 -15.07
C PRO A 34 0.63 -4.89 -15.15
N THR A 35 1.16 -4.47 -14.01
CA THR A 35 2.21 -3.45 -13.92
C THR A 35 3.44 -3.89 -13.13
N ASN A 36 3.41 -5.07 -12.52
CA ASN A 36 4.46 -5.56 -11.64
C ASN A 36 5.84 -5.67 -12.32
N GLY A 37 5.89 -6.20 -13.53
CA GLY A 37 7.12 -6.29 -14.32
C GLY A 37 7.68 -4.92 -14.69
N LEU A 38 6.80 -4.02 -15.17
CA LEU A 38 7.15 -2.64 -15.53
C LEU A 38 7.71 -1.85 -14.34
N TYR A 39 7.06 -1.96 -13.18
CA TYR A 39 7.52 -1.25 -11.98
C TYR A 39 8.93 -1.68 -11.56
N GLY A 40 9.19 -2.99 -11.55
CA GLY A 40 10.50 -3.54 -11.25
C GLY A 40 11.55 -3.15 -12.32
N PHE A 41 11.18 -3.23 -13.59
CA PHE A 41 12.01 -2.87 -14.74
C PHE A 41 12.45 -1.40 -14.67
N VAL A 42 11.51 -0.46 -14.50
CA VAL A 42 11.81 0.97 -14.41
C VAL A 42 12.71 1.29 -13.21
N ASN A 43 12.46 0.66 -12.04
CA ASN A 43 13.33 0.84 -10.88
C ASN A 43 14.76 0.35 -11.15
N MET A 44 14.93 -0.77 -11.86
CA MET A 44 16.24 -1.28 -12.25
C MET A 44 16.94 -0.35 -13.26
N ILE A 45 16.24 0.10 -14.28
CA ILE A 45 16.77 1.09 -15.24
C ILE A 45 17.22 2.37 -14.51
N ASN A 46 16.38 2.93 -13.65
CA ASN A 46 16.72 4.11 -12.85
C ASN A 46 17.95 3.87 -11.95
N LYS A 47 18.08 2.67 -11.39
CA LYS A 47 19.26 2.29 -10.60
C LYS A 47 20.52 2.23 -11.45
N ILE A 48 20.46 1.61 -12.63
CA ILE A 48 21.57 1.52 -13.57
C ILE A 48 22.00 2.93 -13.98
N VAL A 49 21.06 3.79 -14.37
CA VAL A 49 21.36 5.19 -14.74
C VAL A 49 22.03 5.95 -13.58
N ALA A 50 21.53 5.78 -12.36
CA ALA A 50 22.07 6.47 -11.19
C ALA A 50 23.47 5.99 -10.78
N GLU A 51 23.75 4.67 -10.93
CA GLU A 51 25.05 4.07 -10.58
C GLU A 51 26.12 4.34 -11.64
N GLU A 52 25.75 4.22 -12.92
CA GLU A 52 26.69 4.23 -14.03
C GLU A 52 26.85 5.60 -14.69
N ASN A 53 25.88 6.52 -14.51
CA ASN A 53 25.82 7.84 -15.12
C ASN A 53 26.20 7.83 -16.62
N PRO A 54 25.51 7.00 -17.45
CA PRO A 54 25.94 6.74 -18.82
C PRO A 54 25.77 7.94 -19.73
N LYS A 55 26.72 8.15 -20.64
CA LYS A 55 26.53 9.06 -21.78
C LYS A 55 25.79 8.38 -22.93
N TYR A 56 26.04 7.10 -23.13
CA TYR A 56 25.40 6.26 -24.14
C TYR A 56 24.70 5.10 -23.45
N MET A 57 23.45 4.86 -23.82
CA MET A 57 22.67 3.76 -23.24
C MET A 57 21.69 3.17 -24.25
N MET A 58 21.62 1.83 -24.28
CA MET A 58 20.70 1.09 -25.13
C MET A 58 20.11 -0.10 -24.37
N VAL A 59 18.85 -0.44 -24.68
CA VAL A 59 18.18 -1.64 -24.19
C VAL A 59 17.78 -2.51 -25.39
N ALA A 60 18.27 -3.74 -25.44
CA ALA A 60 17.95 -4.68 -26.51
C ALA A 60 16.73 -5.55 -26.15
N PHE A 61 15.89 -5.83 -27.14
CA PHE A 61 14.76 -6.75 -27.00
C PHE A 61 14.75 -7.79 -28.13
N ASP A 62 14.28 -9.00 -27.81
CA ASP A 62 13.99 -10.03 -28.79
C ASP A 62 12.71 -9.70 -29.57
N ILE A 63 12.69 -10.04 -30.86
CA ILE A 63 11.50 -9.96 -31.70
C ILE A 63 11.38 -11.20 -32.59
N GLY A 64 10.25 -11.91 -32.48
CA GLY A 64 9.90 -13.00 -33.38
C GLY A 64 10.83 -14.22 -33.30
N LYS A 65 10.88 -14.98 -34.37
CA LYS A 65 11.78 -16.12 -34.57
C LYS A 65 13.14 -15.65 -35.09
N THR A 66 14.20 -16.32 -34.69
CA THR A 66 15.56 -15.94 -35.03
C THR A 66 16.19 -17.02 -35.97
N PHE A 67 17.33 -16.70 -36.58
CA PHE A 67 18.06 -17.66 -37.45
C PHE A 67 18.41 -18.99 -36.72
N ARG A 68 18.48 -18.97 -35.37
CA ARG A 68 18.69 -20.18 -34.55
C ARG A 68 17.49 -21.11 -34.61
N HIS A 69 16.26 -20.58 -34.66
CA HIS A 69 15.03 -21.38 -34.83
C HIS A 69 14.93 -21.98 -36.23
N GLU A 70 15.49 -21.30 -37.25
CA GLU A 70 15.55 -21.86 -38.62
C GLU A 70 16.53 -23.02 -38.71
N LYS A 71 17.63 -22.94 -37.96
CA LYS A 71 18.65 -23.99 -37.88
C LYS A 71 18.26 -25.17 -37.02
N TYR A 72 17.56 -24.90 -35.93
CA TYR A 72 17.16 -25.89 -34.92
C TYR A 72 15.72 -25.65 -34.48
N GLU A 73 14.79 -26.45 -35.02
CA GLU A 73 13.35 -26.31 -34.79
C GLU A 73 12.98 -26.38 -33.30
N ASP A 74 13.70 -27.18 -32.53
CA ASP A 74 13.51 -27.35 -31.08
C ASP A 74 14.26 -26.31 -30.24
N TYR A 75 14.90 -25.29 -30.83
CA TYR A 75 15.58 -24.23 -30.10
C TYR A 75 14.60 -23.49 -29.23
N LYS A 76 14.91 -23.39 -27.92
CA LYS A 76 14.04 -22.84 -26.86
C LYS A 76 12.66 -23.55 -26.73
N GLY A 77 12.47 -24.74 -27.38
CA GLY A 77 11.20 -25.46 -27.37
C GLY A 77 10.74 -25.97 -26.00
N GLY A 78 11.66 -26.07 -25.05
CA GLY A 78 11.36 -26.44 -23.65
C GLY A 78 10.93 -25.25 -22.74
N ARG A 79 11.02 -24.01 -23.23
CA ARG A 79 10.65 -22.83 -22.46
C ARG A 79 9.12 -22.75 -22.30
N ARG A 80 8.67 -22.45 -21.08
CA ARG A 80 7.26 -22.17 -20.84
C ARG A 80 6.82 -20.94 -21.62
N GLU A 81 5.62 -20.96 -22.14
CA GLU A 81 5.04 -19.80 -22.83
C GLU A 81 5.05 -18.58 -21.92
N THR A 82 5.41 -17.43 -22.50
CA THR A 82 5.40 -16.15 -21.77
C THR A 82 3.98 -15.85 -21.28
N PRO A 83 3.79 -15.61 -19.96
CA PRO A 83 2.46 -15.27 -19.44
C PRO A 83 1.84 -14.08 -20.16
N GLU A 84 0.54 -14.12 -20.42
CA GLU A 84 -0.18 -13.04 -21.09
C GLU A 84 -0.02 -11.72 -20.34
N ASP A 85 -0.08 -11.77 -18.99
CA ASP A 85 0.17 -10.61 -18.12
C ASP A 85 1.57 -10.00 -18.32
N LEU A 86 2.54 -10.74 -18.80
CA LEU A 86 3.88 -10.21 -19.10
C LEU A 86 3.98 -9.75 -20.56
N LYS A 87 3.38 -10.47 -21.51
CA LYS A 87 3.40 -10.10 -22.94
C LYS A 87 2.92 -8.66 -23.16
N VAL A 88 1.82 -8.28 -22.51
CA VAL A 88 1.23 -6.94 -22.66
C VAL A 88 2.09 -5.82 -22.08
N GLN A 89 3.09 -6.14 -21.25
CA GLN A 89 3.97 -5.15 -20.62
C GLN A 89 5.14 -4.72 -21.53
N PHE A 90 5.57 -5.54 -22.50
CA PHE A 90 6.69 -5.21 -23.39
C PHE A 90 6.48 -3.93 -24.21
N PRO A 91 5.34 -3.71 -24.88
CA PRO A 91 5.12 -2.47 -25.62
C PRO A 91 5.18 -1.22 -24.73
N ILE A 92 4.72 -1.34 -23.49
CA ILE A 92 4.73 -0.24 -22.52
C ILE A 92 6.14 0.03 -22.02
N ALA A 93 6.95 -1.02 -21.76
CA ALA A 93 8.36 -0.87 -21.38
C ALA A 93 9.13 -0.06 -22.45
N LYS A 94 8.92 -0.36 -23.74
CA LYS A 94 9.53 0.38 -24.85
C LYS A 94 9.10 1.85 -24.89
N LYS A 95 7.80 2.14 -24.67
CA LYS A 95 7.31 3.52 -24.54
C LYS A 95 7.95 4.27 -23.39
N ILE A 96 8.09 3.62 -22.24
CA ILE A 96 8.74 4.23 -21.06
C ILE A 96 10.22 4.54 -21.38
N LEU A 97 10.97 3.61 -21.98
CA LEU A 97 12.36 3.83 -22.37
C LEU A 97 12.48 5.04 -23.31
N THR A 98 11.62 5.12 -24.33
CA THR A 98 11.57 6.26 -25.24
C THR A 98 11.32 7.57 -24.51
N ALA A 99 10.39 7.58 -23.55
CA ALA A 99 10.08 8.77 -22.74
C ALA A 99 11.23 9.15 -21.79
N MET A 100 12.01 8.14 -21.34
CA MET A 100 13.23 8.35 -20.56
C MET A 100 14.43 8.81 -21.40
N GLY A 101 14.32 8.89 -22.74
CA GLY A 101 15.41 9.20 -23.63
C GLY A 101 16.41 8.05 -23.80
N ILE A 102 15.98 6.81 -23.58
CA ILE A 102 16.79 5.61 -23.74
C ILE A 102 16.41 4.91 -25.04
N LYS A 103 17.37 4.72 -25.92
CA LYS A 103 17.19 3.98 -27.17
C LYS A 103 16.92 2.51 -26.86
N TYR A 104 15.87 1.94 -27.41
CA TYR A 104 15.71 0.49 -27.47
C TYR A 104 15.93 -0.02 -28.89
N LEU A 105 16.47 -1.23 -29.01
CA LEU A 105 16.72 -1.87 -30.29
C LEU A 105 16.13 -3.27 -30.30
N GLU A 106 15.62 -3.66 -31.45
CA GLU A 106 15.18 -5.00 -31.80
C GLU A 106 15.47 -5.21 -33.29
N CYS A 107 15.85 -6.42 -33.69
CA CYS A 107 16.15 -6.74 -35.08
C CYS A 107 15.55 -8.09 -35.43
N GLU A 108 14.71 -8.13 -36.49
CA GLU A 108 14.07 -9.35 -36.91
C GLU A 108 15.12 -10.39 -37.36
N GLY A 109 14.97 -11.61 -36.93
CA GLY A 109 15.90 -12.71 -37.21
C GLY A 109 17.08 -12.82 -36.24
N TYR A 110 17.26 -11.85 -35.32
CA TYR A 110 18.35 -11.84 -34.34
C TYR A 110 17.82 -11.72 -32.91
N GLU A 111 18.61 -12.15 -31.94
CA GLU A 111 18.30 -12.03 -30.49
C GLU A 111 18.89 -10.74 -29.90
N ALA A 112 18.37 -10.34 -28.76
CA ALA A 112 18.90 -9.22 -27.97
C ALA A 112 20.42 -9.36 -27.70
N ASP A 113 20.88 -10.57 -27.45
CA ASP A 113 22.30 -10.88 -27.23
C ASP A 113 23.16 -10.58 -28.47
N ASP A 114 22.63 -10.85 -29.67
CA ASP A 114 23.34 -10.56 -30.94
C ASP A 114 23.46 -9.05 -31.16
N ILE A 115 22.42 -8.28 -30.80
CA ILE A 115 22.44 -6.81 -30.87
C ILE A 115 23.47 -6.28 -29.88
N ILE A 116 23.45 -6.77 -28.63
CA ILE A 116 24.42 -6.40 -27.59
C ILE A 116 25.85 -6.74 -28.04
N GLY A 117 26.04 -7.97 -28.57
CA GLY A 117 27.33 -8.42 -29.08
C GLY A 117 27.85 -7.61 -30.26
N THR A 118 26.96 -7.11 -31.13
CA THR A 118 27.33 -6.24 -32.24
C THR A 118 27.81 -4.89 -31.75
N ILE A 119 27.06 -4.22 -30.84
CA ILE A 119 27.44 -2.90 -30.32
C ILE A 119 28.67 -2.99 -29.43
N SER A 120 28.82 -4.03 -28.59
CA SER A 120 30.06 -4.22 -27.82
C SER A 120 31.28 -4.40 -28.75
N SER A 121 31.09 -5.02 -29.93
CA SER A 121 32.19 -5.15 -30.89
C SER A 121 32.60 -3.81 -31.56
N TRP A 122 31.69 -2.81 -31.55
CA TRP A 122 32.07 -1.47 -32.00
C TRP A 122 32.96 -0.79 -30.95
N CYS A 123 32.63 -0.95 -29.66
CA CYS A 123 33.46 -0.45 -28.58
C CYS A 123 34.85 -1.14 -28.56
N ASP A 124 34.91 -2.45 -28.77
CA ASP A 124 36.19 -3.18 -28.87
C ASP A 124 37.11 -2.69 -30.01
N LYS A 125 36.57 -2.04 -31.03
CA LYS A 125 37.32 -1.52 -32.19
C LYS A 125 37.72 -0.04 -32.06
N ASP A 126 37.10 0.68 -31.14
CA ASP A 126 37.34 2.12 -30.94
C ASP A 126 37.75 2.38 -29.50
N PRO A 127 39.03 2.74 -29.23
CA PRO A 127 39.57 2.92 -27.89
C PRO A 127 38.99 4.12 -27.12
N GLU A 128 38.14 4.91 -27.74
CA GLU A 128 37.41 6.00 -27.07
C GLU A 128 36.26 5.47 -26.22
N TYR A 129 35.75 4.26 -26.48
CA TYR A 129 34.57 3.69 -25.84
C TYR A 129 34.91 2.45 -25.00
N GLU A 130 34.10 2.23 -23.95
CA GLU A 130 34.07 1.00 -23.17
C GLU A 130 32.61 0.51 -23.06
N ALA A 131 32.35 -0.78 -23.21
CA ALA A 131 31.03 -1.34 -23.09
C ALA A 131 30.78 -1.94 -21.70
N LEU A 132 29.65 -1.55 -21.06
CA LEU A 132 29.14 -2.18 -19.86
C LEU A 132 27.84 -2.93 -20.19
N ILE A 133 27.89 -4.24 -20.23
CA ILE A 133 26.72 -5.10 -20.46
C ILE A 133 26.03 -5.39 -19.13
N VAL A 134 24.72 -5.21 -19.05
CA VAL A 134 23.91 -5.48 -17.83
C VAL A 134 22.88 -6.56 -18.12
N SER A 135 23.11 -7.76 -17.58
CA SER A 135 22.20 -8.91 -17.69
C SER A 135 22.44 -9.90 -16.55
N SER A 136 21.51 -10.86 -16.34
CA SER A 136 21.74 -12.03 -15.51
C SER A 136 22.14 -13.27 -16.35
N ASP A 137 22.21 -13.12 -17.67
CA ASP A 137 22.55 -14.20 -18.57
C ASP A 137 24.08 -14.40 -18.61
N LYS A 138 24.50 -15.65 -18.43
CA LYS A 138 25.92 -16.00 -18.48
C LYS A 138 26.45 -16.14 -19.91
N ASP A 139 25.58 -16.23 -20.91
CA ASP A 139 26.00 -16.38 -22.29
C ASP A 139 26.69 -15.12 -22.79
N LEU A 140 26.28 -13.95 -22.28
CA LEU A 140 26.93 -12.68 -22.55
C LEU A 140 28.36 -12.55 -21.99
N LEU A 141 28.80 -13.49 -21.14
CA LEU A 141 30.19 -13.53 -20.65
C LEU A 141 31.21 -13.83 -21.75
N GLN A 142 30.76 -14.42 -22.88
CA GLN A 142 31.62 -14.62 -24.08
C GLN A 142 32.06 -13.32 -24.76
N LEU A 143 31.36 -12.21 -24.44
CA LEU A 143 31.61 -10.87 -25.01
C LEU A 143 32.65 -10.09 -24.25
N ILE A 144 33.08 -10.53 -23.05
CA ILE A 144 34.07 -9.85 -22.23
C ILE A 144 35.39 -9.72 -22.99
N SER A 145 35.92 -8.51 -23.03
CA SER A 145 37.17 -8.14 -23.67
C SER A 145 38.01 -7.22 -22.76
N ASP A 146 39.00 -6.52 -23.30
CA ASP A 146 39.74 -5.50 -22.60
C ASP A 146 38.90 -4.21 -22.45
N GLU A 147 37.93 -3.97 -23.34
CA GLU A 147 37.01 -2.80 -23.40
C GLU A 147 35.57 -3.16 -23.05
N THR A 148 35.22 -4.45 -22.87
CA THR A 148 33.87 -4.90 -22.56
C THR A 148 33.81 -5.64 -21.23
N VAL A 149 32.98 -5.14 -20.31
CA VAL A 149 32.73 -5.69 -18.97
C VAL A 149 31.26 -6.10 -18.85
N VAL A 150 30.97 -7.19 -18.11
CA VAL A 150 29.61 -7.65 -17.84
C VAL A 150 29.25 -7.43 -16.36
N LYS A 151 28.24 -6.59 -16.09
CA LYS A 151 27.58 -6.46 -14.79
C LYS A 151 26.57 -7.59 -14.64
N LEU A 152 27.02 -8.74 -14.11
CA LEU A 152 26.21 -9.95 -13.98
C LEU A 152 25.28 -9.85 -12.78
N LEU A 153 23.98 -9.69 -13.03
CA LEU A 153 22.97 -9.50 -12.00
C LEU A 153 22.71 -10.80 -11.20
N LYS A 154 22.70 -10.71 -9.88
CA LYS A 154 22.34 -11.78 -8.94
C LYS A 154 21.03 -11.42 -8.20
N PRO A 155 20.37 -12.34 -7.49
CA PRO A 155 19.08 -12.06 -6.83
C PRO A 155 19.08 -10.85 -5.89
N LYS A 156 20.19 -10.53 -5.24
CA LYS A 156 20.28 -9.41 -4.28
C LYS A 156 21.41 -8.42 -4.59
N ASP A 157 22.30 -8.76 -5.52
CA ASP A 157 23.54 -8.02 -5.78
C ASP A 157 23.95 -8.21 -7.25
N TYR A 158 25.14 -7.82 -7.63
CA TYR A 158 25.73 -8.08 -8.94
C TYR A 158 27.23 -8.42 -8.78
N ILE A 159 27.81 -8.99 -9.81
CA ILE A 159 29.24 -9.23 -9.92
C ILE A 159 29.73 -8.48 -11.17
N MET A 160 30.75 -7.64 -11.02
CA MET A 160 31.48 -7.07 -12.16
C MET A 160 32.44 -8.12 -12.70
N MET A 161 32.16 -8.58 -13.91
CA MET A 161 32.93 -9.59 -14.60
C MET A 161 33.74 -8.92 -15.70
N ASP A 162 34.93 -8.45 -15.34
CA ASP A 162 35.96 -8.06 -16.29
C ASP A 162 36.78 -9.29 -16.70
N LYS A 163 37.67 -9.13 -17.65
CA LYS A 163 38.51 -10.20 -18.19
C LYS A 163 39.36 -10.90 -17.10
N ALA A 164 39.92 -10.14 -16.17
CA ALA A 164 40.75 -10.68 -15.09
C ALA A 164 39.93 -11.53 -14.12
N THR A 165 38.77 -11.00 -13.68
CA THR A 165 37.80 -11.70 -12.79
C THR A 165 37.26 -12.96 -13.47
N PHE A 166 37.00 -12.90 -14.78
CA PHE A 166 36.52 -14.05 -15.54
C PHE A 166 37.59 -15.15 -15.56
N ILE A 167 38.83 -14.80 -15.95
CA ILE A 167 39.97 -15.78 -15.98
C ILE A 167 40.21 -16.38 -14.61
N GLN A 168 40.14 -15.56 -13.54
CA GLN A 168 40.29 -16.07 -12.17
C GLN A 168 39.15 -17.05 -11.82
N THR A 169 37.93 -16.82 -12.32
CA THR A 169 36.76 -17.64 -11.99
C THR A 169 36.71 -18.94 -12.81
N TYR A 170 37.05 -18.90 -14.09
CA TYR A 170 36.86 -20.02 -15.01
C TYR A 170 38.16 -20.68 -15.46
N GLY A 171 39.32 -20.01 -15.37
CA GLY A 171 40.63 -20.55 -15.70
C GLY A 171 41.00 -20.50 -17.20
N PHE A 172 40.24 -19.78 -18.00
CA PHE A 172 40.47 -19.59 -19.45
C PHE A 172 39.91 -18.23 -19.94
N GLU A 173 40.22 -17.86 -21.18
CA GLU A 173 39.80 -16.62 -21.79
C GLU A 173 38.26 -16.58 -22.02
N PRO A 174 37.60 -15.40 -21.88
CA PRO A 174 36.14 -15.23 -21.97
C PRO A 174 35.50 -15.83 -23.22
N ILE A 175 36.12 -15.68 -24.38
CA ILE A 175 35.64 -16.25 -25.64
C ILE A 175 35.44 -17.78 -25.59
N LYS A 176 36.14 -18.47 -24.69
CA LYS A 176 36.00 -19.90 -24.46
C LYS A 176 34.73 -20.29 -23.70
N MET A 177 33.93 -19.32 -23.26
CA MET A 177 32.57 -19.59 -22.79
C MET A 177 31.74 -20.29 -23.88
N ILE A 178 31.97 -19.96 -25.15
CA ILE A 178 31.38 -20.65 -26.29
C ILE A 178 31.70 -22.14 -26.26
N ASP A 179 32.98 -22.50 -26.12
CA ASP A 179 33.42 -23.90 -26.09
C ASP A 179 32.87 -24.60 -24.80
N LEU A 180 32.77 -23.90 -23.69
CA LEU A 180 32.18 -24.44 -22.46
C LEU A 180 30.73 -24.81 -22.67
N LYS A 181 29.93 -23.92 -23.23
CA LYS A 181 28.52 -24.15 -23.54
C LYS A 181 28.34 -25.22 -24.65
N ALA A 182 29.21 -25.25 -25.64
CA ALA A 182 29.20 -26.27 -26.68
C ALA A 182 29.37 -27.68 -26.10
N LEU A 183 30.23 -27.82 -25.06
CA LEU A 183 30.44 -29.11 -24.41
C LEU A 183 29.33 -29.50 -23.45
N MET A 184 28.86 -28.58 -22.60
CA MET A 184 27.90 -28.91 -21.55
C MET A 184 26.43 -28.81 -22.02
N GLY A 185 26.18 -28.14 -23.12
CA GLY A 185 24.83 -27.78 -23.57
C GLY A 185 24.18 -26.69 -22.74
N ASP A 186 22.95 -26.36 -23.08
CA ASP A 186 22.08 -25.48 -22.30
C ASP A 186 20.65 -26.01 -22.25
N ALA A 187 20.24 -26.50 -21.08
CA ALA A 187 18.90 -27.05 -20.89
C ALA A 187 17.80 -25.99 -20.99
N SER A 188 18.13 -24.70 -20.71
CA SER A 188 17.14 -23.61 -20.81
C SER A 188 16.80 -23.27 -22.26
N ASP A 189 17.76 -23.46 -23.17
CA ASP A 189 17.60 -23.16 -24.60
C ASP A 189 17.48 -24.42 -25.44
N ASN A 190 17.40 -25.57 -24.78
CA ASN A 190 17.32 -26.90 -25.42
C ASN A 190 18.51 -27.20 -26.30
N ILE A 191 19.71 -26.70 -25.93
CA ILE A 191 20.94 -26.95 -26.66
C ILE A 191 21.57 -28.25 -26.16
N PRO A 192 21.86 -29.25 -27.03
CA PRO A 192 22.15 -30.61 -26.59
C PRO A 192 23.49 -30.75 -25.86
N GLY A 193 24.55 -30.13 -26.32
CA GLY A 193 25.88 -30.35 -25.81
C GLY A 193 26.33 -31.80 -25.95
N VAL A 194 27.44 -32.20 -25.30
CA VAL A 194 27.89 -33.56 -25.23
C VAL A 194 27.24 -34.29 -24.04
N LYS A 195 26.41 -35.29 -24.37
CA LYS A 195 25.61 -36.00 -23.35
C LYS A 195 26.48 -36.59 -22.24
N GLY A 196 26.25 -36.10 -21.00
CA GLY A 196 26.96 -36.53 -19.80
C GLY A 196 28.29 -35.82 -19.51
N ILE A 197 28.58 -34.74 -20.25
CA ILE A 197 29.62 -33.74 -19.94
C ILE A 197 28.96 -32.56 -19.26
N GLY A 198 29.17 -32.37 -17.98
CA GLY A 198 28.66 -31.20 -17.23
C GLY A 198 29.76 -30.14 -17.05
N GLU A 199 29.35 -28.98 -16.50
CA GLU A 199 30.17 -27.76 -16.34
C GLU A 199 31.57 -28.05 -15.77
N LYS A 200 31.67 -28.78 -14.66
CA LYS A 200 32.97 -29.11 -14.03
C LYS A 200 33.91 -29.91 -14.94
N THR A 201 33.38 -30.85 -15.72
CA THR A 201 34.16 -31.68 -16.66
C THR A 201 34.57 -30.85 -17.86
N ALA A 202 33.67 -30.04 -18.38
CA ALA A 202 33.96 -29.15 -19.51
C ALA A 202 35.02 -28.10 -19.15
N ILE A 203 34.95 -27.47 -17.99
CA ILE A 203 35.97 -26.53 -17.50
C ILE A 203 37.34 -27.23 -17.43
N LYS A 204 37.39 -28.43 -16.85
CA LYS A 204 38.66 -29.18 -16.75
C LYS A 204 39.26 -29.47 -18.10
N LEU A 205 38.45 -29.91 -19.07
CA LEU A 205 38.88 -30.20 -20.44
C LEU A 205 39.40 -28.95 -21.14
N LEU A 206 38.69 -27.85 -21.06
CA LEU A 206 39.07 -26.55 -21.66
C LEU A 206 40.34 -25.97 -21.02
N THR A 207 40.48 -26.08 -19.70
CA THR A 207 41.73 -25.67 -19.01
C THR A 207 42.94 -26.51 -19.47
N GLN A 208 42.73 -27.80 -19.76
CA GLN A 208 43.79 -28.71 -20.16
C GLN A 208 44.13 -28.61 -21.66
N TYR A 209 43.13 -28.47 -22.56
CA TYR A 209 43.32 -28.56 -24.00
C TYR A 209 43.07 -27.24 -24.73
N GLY A 210 42.68 -26.19 -24.01
CA GLY A 210 42.56 -24.82 -24.51
C GLY A 210 41.32 -24.48 -25.31
N SER A 211 40.76 -25.38 -26.08
CA SER A 211 39.56 -25.15 -26.92
C SER A 211 38.82 -26.46 -27.20
N LEU A 212 37.59 -26.32 -27.76
CA LEU A 212 36.84 -27.45 -28.28
C LEU A 212 37.66 -28.20 -29.35
N ASP A 213 38.25 -27.49 -30.28
CA ASP A 213 39.13 -28.07 -31.33
C ASP A 213 40.32 -28.77 -30.69
N GLY A 214 41.00 -28.12 -29.74
CA GLY A 214 42.14 -28.74 -29.03
C GLY A 214 41.77 -30.00 -28.24
N ILE A 215 40.52 -30.10 -27.72
CA ILE A 215 40.00 -31.31 -27.07
C ILE A 215 39.90 -32.44 -28.12
N TYR A 216 39.33 -32.19 -29.30
CA TYR A 216 39.16 -33.19 -30.34
C TYR A 216 40.44 -33.56 -31.08
N GLU A 217 41.38 -32.65 -31.24
CA GLU A 217 42.75 -32.90 -31.71
C GLU A 217 43.53 -33.83 -30.78
N ASN A 218 43.24 -33.79 -29.48
CA ASN A 218 43.88 -34.61 -28.48
C ASN A 218 42.96 -35.71 -27.91
N ILE A 219 41.95 -36.12 -28.65
CA ILE A 219 40.89 -37.03 -28.17
C ILE A 219 41.47 -38.36 -27.69
N ASP A 220 42.51 -38.90 -28.39
CA ASP A 220 43.19 -40.16 -28.05
C ASP A 220 43.96 -40.09 -26.69
N ASN A 221 44.26 -38.88 -26.21
CA ASN A 221 44.92 -38.66 -24.92
C ASN A 221 43.88 -38.63 -23.74
N ILE A 222 42.60 -38.51 -24.04
CA ILE A 222 41.51 -38.52 -23.07
C ILE A 222 41.07 -39.96 -22.82
N LYS A 223 41.15 -40.44 -21.58
CA LYS A 223 40.86 -41.83 -21.21
C LYS A 223 39.52 -42.00 -20.50
N GLY A 224 38.94 -43.20 -20.62
CA GLY A 224 37.75 -43.61 -19.88
C GLY A 224 36.46 -43.03 -20.42
N ALA A 225 35.42 -43.00 -19.59
CA ALA A 225 34.06 -42.65 -20.01
C ALA A 225 33.91 -41.26 -20.69
N ASN A 226 34.82 -40.32 -20.44
CA ASN A 226 34.79 -39.01 -21.09
C ASN A 226 35.25 -39.06 -22.55
N HIS A 227 36.20 -39.95 -22.87
CA HIS A 227 36.61 -40.22 -24.27
C HIS A 227 35.41 -40.65 -25.10
N ASP A 228 34.71 -41.72 -24.67
CA ASP A 228 33.58 -42.28 -25.41
C ASP A 228 32.43 -41.27 -25.57
N LYS A 229 32.17 -40.47 -24.52
CA LYS A 229 31.17 -39.40 -24.60
C LYS A 229 31.52 -38.31 -25.59
N LEU A 230 32.79 -37.87 -25.63
CA LEU A 230 33.26 -36.85 -26.55
C LEU A 230 33.24 -37.34 -28.00
N VAL A 231 33.70 -38.60 -28.22
CA VAL A 231 33.66 -39.21 -29.55
C VAL A 231 32.27 -39.32 -30.09
N ASN A 232 31.30 -39.82 -29.26
CA ASN A 232 29.92 -39.99 -29.69
C ASN A 232 29.14 -38.65 -29.79
N GLY A 233 29.56 -37.63 -29.06
CA GLY A 233 28.88 -36.33 -29.01
C GLY A 233 29.61 -35.25 -29.81
N LYS A 234 30.52 -35.59 -30.73
CA LYS A 234 31.32 -34.63 -31.52
C LYS A 234 30.45 -33.70 -32.33
N ASP A 235 29.53 -34.26 -33.08
CA ASP A 235 28.65 -33.48 -33.96
C ASP A 235 27.72 -32.57 -33.15
N ASP A 236 27.18 -33.10 -32.04
CA ASP A 236 26.37 -32.33 -31.10
C ASP A 236 27.16 -31.16 -30.49
N ALA A 237 28.44 -31.33 -30.15
CA ALA A 237 29.30 -30.28 -29.61
C ALA A 237 29.52 -29.15 -30.62
N TYR A 238 29.85 -29.46 -31.88
CA TYR A 238 30.06 -28.43 -32.91
C TYR A 238 28.73 -27.74 -33.29
N TYR A 239 27.64 -28.49 -33.33
CA TYR A 239 26.32 -27.94 -33.54
C TYR A 239 25.91 -27.02 -32.43
N SER A 240 26.13 -27.43 -31.17
CA SER A 240 25.90 -26.59 -30.03
C SER A 240 26.79 -25.33 -30.02
N LYS A 241 28.05 -25.43 -30.43
CA LYS A 241 28.96 -24.30 -30.62
C LYS A 241 28.37 -23.22 -31.52
N GLU A 242 27.79 -23.64 -32.63
CA GLU A 242 27.13 -22.70 -33.57
C GLU A 242 25.93 -22.01 -32.93
N LEU A 243 25.08 -22.73 -32.18
CA LEU A 243 23.88 -22.18 -31.55
C LEU A 243 24.19 -21.21 -30.40
N VAL A 244 25.21 -21.49 -29.58
CA VAL A 244 25.57 -20.66 -28.43
C VAL A 244 26.41 -19.44 -28.79
N THR A 245 26.96 -19.39 -30.01
CA THR A 245 27.80 -18.28 -30.45
C THR A 245 26.93 -17.05 -30.72
N ILE A 246 27.23 -15.95 -30.01
CA ILE A 246 26.57 -14.66 -30.23
C ILE A 246 27.08 -14.05 -31.52
N TYR A 247 26.15 -13.66 -32.42
CA TYR A 247 26.47 -13.01 -33.68
C TYR A 247 26.81 -11.54 -33.44
N ARG A 248 27.99 -11.09 -33.94
CA ARG A 248 28.51 -9.77 -33.61
C ARG A 248 28.52 -8.79 -34.81
N SER A 249 27.66 -9.03 -35.81
CA SER A 249 27.59 -8.23 -37.04
C SER A 249 26.16 -8.10 -37.55
N VAL A 250 25.20 -7.89 -36.61
CA VAL A 250 23.79 -7.65 -36.91
C VAL A 250 23.68 -6.39 -37.77
N PRO A 251 22.90 -6.39 -38.86
CA PRO A 251 22.72 -5.20 -39.71
C PRO A 251 21.80 -4.17 -39.00
N LEU A 252 22.41 -3.40 -38.11
CA LEU A 252 21.69 -2.34 -37.36
C LEU A 252 21.79 -1.02 -38.14
N ASP A 253 20.66 -0.35 -38.29
CA ASP A 253 20.58 1.01 -38.87
C ASP A 253 20.74 2.08 -37.78
N VAL A 254 21.82 1.99 -36.98
CA VAL A 254 22.19 2.91 -35.91
C VAL A 254 23.70 3.00 -35.75
N SER A 255 24.16 4.13 -35.22
CA SER A 255 25.53 4.37 -34.80
C SER A 255 25.62 4.54 -33.27
N LEU A 256 26.82 4.66 -32.68
CA LEU A 256 26.97 4.96 -31.26
C LEU A 256 26.36 6.33 -30.90
N ASP A 257 26.40 7.31 -31.78
CA ASP A 257 25.81 8.63 -31.54
C ASP A 257 24.29 8.57 -31.39
N ASP A 258 23.64 7.59 -32.00
CA ASP A 258 22.19 7.38 -31.83
C ASP A 258 21.81 6.81 -30.47
N LEU A 259 22.80 6.40 -29.67
CA LEU A 259 22.62 5.84 -28.33
C LEU A 259 22.83 6.87 -27.22
N ILE A 260 23.02 8.15 -27.57
CA ILE A 260 23.19 9.22 -26.58
C ILE A 260 21.98 9.26 -25.66
N TYR A 261 22.25 9.10 -24.33
CA TYR A 261 21.25 9.22 -23.27
C TYR A 261 21.12 10.64 -22.77
N GLY A 262 19.92 11.12 -22.53
CA GLY A 262 19.68 12.43 -21.89
C GLY A 262 18.59 13.27 -22.52
N ILE A 263 17.93 12.81 -23.59
CA ILE A 263 16.77 13.48 -24.17
C ILE A 263 15.52 12.94 -23.50
N GLU A 264 15.21 13.42 -22.29
CA GLU A 264 14.01 13.04 -21.55
C GLU A 264 12.77 13.78 -22.06
N LYS A 265 11.65 13.08 -22.16
CA LYS A 265 10.32 13.64 -22.40
C LYS A 265 9.49 13.58 -21.10
N PRO A 266 9.70 14.48 -20.15
CA PRO A 266 9.17 14.37 -18.80
C PRO A 266 7.63 14.34 -18.78
N GLN A 267 6.96 15.07 -19.64
CA GLN A 267 5.48 15.08 -19.70
C GLN A 267 4.92 13.73 -20.17
N GLU A 268 5.53 13.08 -21.17
CA GLU A 268 5.13 11.77 -21.65
C GLU A 268 5.40 10.68 -20.60
N LEU A 269 6.55 10.78 -19.92
CA LEU A 269 6.90 9.87 -18.83
C LEU A 269 5.94 10.00 -17.63
N ILE A 270 5.59 11.23 -17.25
CA ILE A 270 4.61 11.52 -16.19
C ILE A 270 3.25 10.94 -16.56
N LYS A 271 2.80 11.11 -17.82
CA LYS A 271 1.56 10.52 -18.30
C LYS A 271 1.56 9.00 -18.20
N LEU A 272 2.62 8.35 -18.66
CA LEU A 272 2.78 6.89 -18.57
C LEU A 272 2.78 6.40 -17.11
N TYR A 273 3.50 7.09 -16.21
CA TYR A 273 3.51 6.72 -14.79
C TYR A 273 2.16 6.91 -14.11
N ASN A 274 1.37 7.90 -14.53
CA ASN A 274 0.00 8.08 -14.04
C ASN A 274 -0.92 6.94 -14.52
N GLU A 275 -0.90 6.62 -15.82
CA GLU A 275 -1.67 5.51 -16.39
C GLU A 275 -1.34 4.17 -15.73
N LEU A 276 -0.09 3.98 -15.34
CA LEU A 276 0.40 2.75 -14.67
C LEU A 276 0.26 2.77 -13.15
N ASN A 277 -0.16 3.87 -12.55
CA ASN A 277 -0.23 4.10 -11.10
C ASN A 277 1.15 4.01 -10.39
N PHE A 278 2.22 4.47 -11.05
CA PHE A 278 3.59 4.45 -10.53
C PHE A 278 3.92 5.69 -9.67
N TYR A 279 3.14 5.92 -8.63
CA TYR A 279 3.20 7.15 -7.81
C TYR A 279 4.56 7.41 -7.16
N SER A 280 5.28 6.37 -6.75
CA SER A 280 6.63 6.53 -6.20
C SER A 280 7.66 6.97 -7.24
N LEU A 281 7.46 6.62 -8.51
CA LEU A 281 8.28 7.05 -9.64
C LEU A 281 7.90 8.47 -10.09
N LEU A 282 6.62 8.81 -10.05
CA LEU A 282 6.13 10.17 -10.29
C LEU A 282 6.81 11.18 -9.37
N LYS A 283 6.97 10.85 -8.10
CA LYS A 283 7.66 11.71 -7.13
C LYS A 283 9.10 12.02 -7.55
N LYS A 284 9.80 11.08 -8.20
CA LYS A 284 11.17 11.28 -8.71
C LYS A 284 11.20 12.05 -10.03
N ALA A 285 10.22 11.82 -10.92
CA ALA A 285 10.13 12.44 -12.22
C ALA A 285 9.71 13.92 -12.13
N ASN A 286 8.75 14.26 -11.28
CA ASN A 286 8.25 15.62 -11.10
C ASN A 286 9.26 16.58 -10.48
N ASN A 287 10.22 16.07 -9.70
CA ASN A 287 11.21 16.93 -9.05
C ASN A 287 12.28 17.48 -10.00
N LYS A 288 12.38 16.97 -11.24
CA LYS A 288 13.46 17.39 -12.15
C LYS A 288 13.08 18.51 -13.13
N ASN A 289 11.78 18.70 -13.50
CA ASN A 289 11.46 19.54 -14.68
C ASN A 289 10.07 20.21 -14.67
N ALA A 290 9.50 20.62 -13.54
CA ALA A 290 8.28 21.44 -13.56
C ALA A 290 8.61 22.90 -13.86
N SER A 291 8.56 23.32 -15.12
CA SER A 291 8.50 24.74 -15.45
C SER A 291 7.08 25.23 -15.11
N ILE A 292 6.95 25.96 -14.01
CA ILE A 292 5.70 26.62 -13.62
C ILE A 292 5.61 27.89 -14.46
N ASP A 293 4.48 28.12 -15.14
CA ASP A 293 4.20 29.42 -15.77
C ASP A 293 3.87 30.42 -14.68
N THR A 294 4.84 31.28 -14.37
CA THR A 294 4.79 32.24 -13.27
C THR A 294 4.52 33.67 -13.73
N ASN A 295 4.25 33.90 -15.02
CA ASN A 295 4.16 35.24 -15.59
C ASN A 295 3.20 36.21 -14.86
N ASN A 296 2.14 35.66 -14.22
CA ASN A 296 1.15 36.43 -13.46
C ASN A 296 1.21 36.21 -11.94
N PHE A 297 2.19 35.45 -11.43
CA PHE A 297 2.25 35.11 -10.00
C PHE A 297 2.97 36.24 -9.24
N LYS A 298 2.44 36.61 -8.08
CA LYS A 298 2.99 37.66 -7.24
C LYS A 298 3.19 37.19 -5.80
N ILE A 299 4.37 37.46 -5.26
CA ILE A 299 4.61 37.36 -3.82
C ILE A 299 4.31 38.69 -3.19
N ILE A 300 3.37 38.74 -2.27
CA ILE A 300 2.86 39.93 -1.63
C ILE A 300 3.89 40.47 -0.63
N LYS A 301 4.19 41.79 -0.70
CA LYS A 301 5.04 42.47 0.24
C LYS A 301 4.27 43.41 1.17
N ASP A 302 3.06 43.82 0.80
CA ASP A 302 2.18 44.67 1.55
C ASP A 302 0.76 44.11 1.54
N ILE A 303 0.23 43.80 2.72
CA ILE A 303 -1.08 43.24 2.90
C ILE A 303 -2.23 44.09 2.37
N SER A 304 -2.06 45.41 2.35
CA SER A 304 -3.06 46.32 1.82
C SER A 304 -3.39 46.13 0.33
N SER A 305 -2.49 45.43 -0.38
CA SER A 305 -2.68 45.10 -1.80
C SER A 305 -3.55 43.86 -2.02
N VAL A 306 -3.92 43.14 -0.95
CA VAL A 306 -4.73 41.93 -1.02
C VAL A 306 -6.18 42.26 -0.73
N HIS A 307 -7.04 42.15 -1.76
CA HIS A 307 -8.48 42.33 -1.63
C HIS A 307 -9.21 41.08 -2.09
N ILE A 308 -9.97 40.48 -1.18
CA ILE A 308 -10.82 39.31 -1.47
C ILE A 308 -12.23 39.81 -1.67
N ASP A 309 -12.65 39.99 -2.92
CA ASP A 309 -13.93 40.52 -3.35
C ASP A 309 -14.82 39.49 -4.07
N ARG A 310 -14.39 38.21 -4.08
CA ARG A 310 -15.07 37.10 -4.76
C ARG A 310 -14.58 35.74 -4.26
N ASN A 311 -15.28 34.69 -4.70
CA ASN A 311 -14.91 33.30 -4.39
C ASN A 311 -13.47 33.01 -4.82
N THR A 312 -12.66 32.43 -3.93
CA THR A 312 -11.22 32.32 -4.09
C THR A 312 -10.73 30.95 -3.62
N ALA A 313 -9.82 30.34 -4.36
CA ALA A 313 -9.09 29.16 -3.90
C ALA A 313 -7.98 29.57 -2.93
N ILE A 314 -7.84 28.83 -1.85
CA ILE A 314 -6.79 28.99 -0.84
C ILE A 314 -6.00 27.70 -0.68
N TYR A 315 -4.68 27.83 -0.71
CA TYR A 315 -3.77 26.75 -0.33
C TYR A 315 -2.92 27.20 0.86
N LEU A 316 -2.97 26.41 1.95
CA LEU A 316 -2.18 26.66 3.15
C LEU A 316 -0.81 26.02 3.05
N ASP A 317 0.23 26.82 3.04
CA ASP A 317 1.62 26.39 3.06
C ASP A 317 2.14 26.34 4.50
N THR A 318 2.59 25.17 4.92
CA THR A 318 3.08 24.90 6.27
C THR A 318 4.39 24.13 6.25
N THR A 319 5.12 24.13 7.35
CA THR A 319 6.20 23.17 7.58
C THR A 319 5.66 21.73 7.53
N LEU A 320 6.53 20.79 7.16
CA LEU A 320 6.15 19.36 7.04
C LEU A 320 6.12 18.69 8.42
N GLY A 321 5.27 17.70 8.58
CA GLY A 321 5.12 16.90 9.79
C GLY A 321 3.71 16.97 10.35
N ASN A 322 3.58 16.76 11.67
CA ASN A 322 2.29 16.87 12.35
C ASN A 322 1.79 18.31 12.29
N TYR A 323 0.62 18.53 11.71
CA TYR A 323 0.11 19.88 11.53
C TYR A 323 -0.37 20.57 12.83
N HIS A 324 -0.52 19.80 13.92
CA HIS A 324 -0.71 20.40 15.25
C HIS A 324 0.51 21.17 15.74
N ASP A 325 1.71 20.91 15.17
CA ASP A 325 2.95 21.58 15.49
C ASP A 325 3.48 22.43 14.33
N ALA A 326 2.89 22.27 13.14
CA ALA A 326 3.38 22.92 11.92
C ALA A 326 3.29 24.44 12.01
N SER A 327 4.32 25.14 11.56
CA SER A 327 4.31 26.59 11.39
C SER A 327 3.74 26.97 10.04
N ILE A 328 3.02 28.09 9.98
CA ILE A 328 2.55 28.65 8.72
C ILE A 328 3.71 29.37 8.02
N ASN A 329 4.01 28.98 6.79
CA ASN A 329 4.94 29.72 5.91
C ASN A 329 4.20 30.86 5.21
N GLY A 330 2.98 30.60 4.74
CA GLY A 330 2.12 31.58 4.08
C GLY A 330 0.85 30.93 3.55
N ILE A 331 0.10 31.70 2.78
CA ILE A 331 -1.10 31.26 2.06
C ILE A 331 -0.98 31.66 0.59
N ALA A 332 -1.41 30.78 -0.30
CA ALA A 332 -1.62 31.13 -1.69
C ALA A 332 -3.11 31.35 -1.96
N LEU A 333 -3.42 32.43 -2.67
CA LEU A 333 -4.79 32.79 -3.05
C LEU A 333 -4.89 32.89 -4.57
N TYR A 334 -5.93 32.29 -5.15
CA TYR A 334 -6.12 32.26 -6.60
C TYR A 334 -7.59 32.42 -6.97
N ASN A 335 -7.86 33.30 -7.92
CA ASN A 335 -9.11 33.41 -8.68
C ASN A 335 -8.79 34.01 -10.05
N ASP A 336 -9.81 34.29 -10.89
CA ASP A 336 -9.62 34.82 -12.25
C ASP A 336 -8.84 36.13 -12.33
N TYR A 337 -8.69 36.87 -11.23
CA TYR A 337 -8.08 38.20 -11.17
C TYR A 337 -6.86 38.28 -10.26
N MET A 338 -6.66 37.25 -9.44
CA MET A 338 -5.62 37.25 -8.42
C MET A 338 -4.89 35.90 -8.39
N ALA A 339 -3.56 35.96 -8.44
CA ALA A 339 -2.66 34.83 -8.30
C ALA A 339 -1.50 35.21 -7.37
N VAL A 340 -1.68 35.08 -6.07
CA VAL A 340 -0.75 35.66 -5.10
C VAL A 340 -0.37 34.67 -4.01
N TYR A 341 0.85 34.81 -3.51
CA TYR A 341 1.32 34.20 -2.27
C TYR A 341 1.52 35.28 -1.22
N VAL A 342 0.93 35.10 -0.06
CA VAL A 342 1.05 35.98 1.09
C VAL A 342 1.88 35.29 2.17
N PRO A 343 3.17 35.67 2.34
CA PRO A 343 3.98 35.15 3.43
C PRO A 343 3.36 35.41 4.80
N PHE A 344 3.50 34.50 5.75
CA PHE A 344 2.86 34.66 7.06
C PHE A 344 3.23 35.96 7.75
N LYS A 345 4.48 36.37 7.71
CA LYS A 345 4.99 37.65 8.26
C LYS A 345 4.25 38.89 7.74
N ILE A 346 3.62 38.80 6.57
CA ILE A 346 2.89 39.90 5.96
C ILE A 346 1.49 40.05 6.51
N PHE A 347 0.82 38.90 6.88
CA PHE A 347 -0.55 38.97 7.38
C PHE A 347 -0.69 38.60 8.85
N GLU A 348 0.38 38.23 9.58
CA GLU A 348 0.33 37.92 11.03
C GLU A 348 -0.27 39.02 11.89
N ASN A 349 -0.17 40.27 11.46
CA ASN A 349 -0.78 41.44 12.11
C ASN A 349 -2.19 41.78 11.56
N ASN A 350 -2.71 40.99 10.61
CA ASN A 350 -4.05 41.18 10.01
C ASN A 350 -4.72 39.79 9.79
N LEU A 351 -4.93 39.05 10.85
CA LEU A 351 -5.43 37.68 10.82
C LEU A 351 -6.88 37.55 10.32
N ASN A 352 -7.61 38.66 10.25
CA ASN A 352 -9.01 38.69 9.79
C ASN A 352 -9.13 38.88 8.26
N ILE A 353 -8.04 38.90 7.51
CA ILE A 353 -8.07 39.11 6.05
C ILE A 353 -8.91 38.05 5.30
N LEU A 354 -9.06 36.87 5.88
CA LEU A 354 -9.84 35.77 5.34
C LEU A 354 -11.27 35.70 5.91
N ASP A 355 -11.63 36.57 6.85
CA ASP A 355 -12.98 36.64 7.45
C ASP A 355 -13.89 37.50 6.56
N VAL A 356 -14.28 36.92 5.42
CA VAL A 356 -15.08 37.58 4.37
C VAL A 356 -16.32 36.76 4.05
N SER A 357 -17.31 37.37 3.42
CA SER A 357 -18.58 36.74 3.05
C SER A 357 -18.51 35.83 1.81
N TYR A 358 -17.38 35.82 1.11
CA TYR A 358 -17.17 35.01 -0.09
C TYR A 358 -16.78 33.59 0.24
N ASN A 359 -17.01 32.65 -0.69
CA ASN A 359 -16.65 31.26 -0.51
C ASN A 359 -15.18 31.01 -0.81
N PHE A 360 -14.58 30.10 -0.03
CA PHE A 360 -13.27 29.57 -0.30
C PHE A 360 -13.35 28.14 -0.83
N TYR A 361 -12.36 27.78 -1.66
CA TYR A 361 -12.09 26.44 -2.15
C TYR A 361 -10.72 26.01 -1.67
N THR A 362 -10.56 24.80 -1.15
CA THR A 362 -9.29 24.38 -0.53
C THR A 362 -8.92 22.93 -0.83
N TYR A 363 -7.83 22.49 -0.25
CA TYR A 363 -7.38 21.11 -0.11
C TYR A 363 -7.08 20.84 1.36
N ASP A 364 -7.74 19.81 1.96
CA ASP A 364 -7.69 19.48 3.38
C ASP A 364 -8.20 20.59 4.30
N TYR A 365 -9.52 20.80 4.22
CA TYR A 365 -10.22 21.82 5.02
C TYR A 365 -10.03 21.64 6.52
N LYS A 366 -10.02 20.40 7.00
CA LYS A 366 -9.81 20.07 8.40
C LYS A 366 -8.46 20.55 8.91
N LYS A 367 -7.36 20.24 8.19
CA LYS A 367 -6.01 20.73 8.48
C LYS A 367 -5.97 22.25 8.53
N LEU A 368 -6.59 22.90 7.55
CA LEU A 368 -6.67 24.37 7.49
C LEU A 368 -7.30 24.95 8.75
N LEU A 369 -8.42 24.39 9.21
CA LEU A 369 -9.11 24.84 10.43
C LEU A 369 -8.27 24.62 11.69
N VAL A 370 -7.64 23.45 11.83
CA VAL A 370 -6.81 23.13 13.00
C VAL A 370 -5.61 24.06 13.09
N VAL A 371 -4.91 24.28 11.98
CA VAL A 371 -3.76 25.18 11.94
C VAL A 371 -4.19 26.62 12.22
N PHE A 372 -5.24 27.10 11.55
CA PHE A 372 -5.74 28.48 11.73
C PHE A 372 -6.18 28.76 13.16
N ASN A 373 -6.85 27.81 13.81
CA ASN A 373 -7.27 27.98 15.21
C ASN A 373 -6.07 28.28 16.13
N ARG A 374 -4.92 27.66 15.92
CA ARG A 374 -3.70 27.90 16.74
C ARG A 374 -3.18 29.33 16.63
N TYR A 375 -3.44 30.01 15.52
CA TYR A 375 -3.00 31.36 15.24
C TYR A 375 -4.13 32.39 15.40
N GLY A 376 -5.34 31.96 15.79
CA GLY A 376 -6.51 32.84 15.90
C GLY A 376 -7.02 33.39 14.56
N ILE A 377 -6.67 32.74 13.44
CA ILE A 377 -7.10 33.13 12.10
C ILE A 377 -8.52 32.66 11.88
N LYS A 378 -9.40 33.57 11.43
CA LYS A 378 -10.75 33.26 10.98
C LYS A 378 -10.79 33.17 9.45
N ILE A 379 -11.62 32.28 8.94
CA ILE A 379 -11.87 32.13 7.50
C ILE A 379 -13.38 32.14 7.25
N GLY A 380 -13.78 32.73 6.16
CA GLY A 380 -15.17 32.70 5.66
C GLY A 380 -15.60 31.28 5.28
N ASN A 381 -16.75 31.17 4.62
CA ASN A 381 -17.29 29.86 4.26
C ASN A 381 -16.37 29.11 3.29
N VAL A 382 -16.03 27.87 3.60
CA VAL A 382 -15.36 26.93 2.66
C VAL A 382 -16.46 26.03 2.06
N SER A 383 -16.66 26.14 0.74
CA SER A 383 -17.71 25.42 0.01
C SER A 383 -17.17 24.26 -0.84
N PHE A 384 -15.86 24.11 -0.97
CA PHE A 384 -15.26 23.04 -1.74
C PHE A 384 -13.91 22.60 -1.19
N ASP A 385 -13.70 21.28 -1.13
CA ASP A 385 -12.44 20.65 -0.76
C ASP A 385 -12.06 19.60 -1.81
N SER A 386 -10.94 19.84 -2.51
CA SER A 386 -10.47 18.95 -3.58
C SER A 386 -10.03 17.57 -3.07
N MET A 387 -9.53 17.46 -1.82
CA MET A 387 -9.15 16.19 -1.21
C MET A 387 -10.38 15.31 -0.97
N ILE A 388 -11.45 15.88 -0.43
CA ILE A 388 -12.71 15.17 -0.18
C ILE A 388 -13.37 14.78 -1.50
N SER A 389 -13.41 15.68 -2.48
CA SER A 389 -14.00 15.39 -3.80
C SER A 389 -13.24 14.26 -4.50
N GLY A 390 -11.90 14.29 -4.49
CA GLY A 390 -11.07 13.24 -5.05
C GLY A 390 -11.29 11.90 -4.36
N TYR A 391 -11.41 11.88 -3.03
CA TYR A 391 -11.71 10.68 -2.26
C TYR A 391 -13.07 10.06 -2.65
N LEU A 392 -14.14 10.86 -2.74
CA LEU A 392 -15.47 10.38 -3.12
C LEU A 392 -15.51 9.86 -4.56
N LEU A 393 -14.70 10.42 -5.44
CA LEU A 393 -14.52 9.96 -6.83
C LEU A 393 -13.59 8.74 -6.94
N ASN A 394 -13.12 8.17 -5.83
CA ASN A 394 -12.17 7.07 -5.77
C ASN A 394 -10.80 7.40 -6.41
N TYR A 395 -10.41 8.67 -6.44
CA TYR A 395 -9.07 9.08 -6.82
C TYR A 395 -8.09 8.82 -5.65
N GLU A 396 -6.80 8.69 -5.98
CA GLU A 396 -5.80 8.57 -4.92
C GLU A 396 -5.48 9.95 -4.36
N VAL A 397 -5.90 10.18 -3.12
CA VAL A 397 -5.62 11.40 -2.36
C VAL A 397 -4.68 11.10 -1.20
N LYS A 398 -3.76 12.02 -0.93
CA LYS A 398 -2.81 11.97 0.20
C LYS A 398 -2.66 13.38 0.79
N ASP A 399 -1.82 13.52 1.79
CA ASP A 399 -1.56 14.81 2.44
C ASP A 399 -1.07 15.90 1.46
N ASP A 400 -0.39 15.52 0.38
CA ASP A 400 0.05 16.44 -0.67
C ASP A 400 -0.89 16.42 -1.87
N ILE A 401 -1.40 17.59 -2.23
CA ILE A 401 -2.30 17.80 -3.37
C ILE A 401 -1.68 17.37 -4.72
N GLY A 402 -0.35 17.34 -4.82
CA GLY A 402 0.36 16.91 -6.02
C GLY A 402 -0.01 15.50 -6.46
N TYR A 403 -0.41 14.60 -5.55
CA TYR A 403 -0.90 13.28 -5.93
C TYR A 403 -2.20 13.35 -6.73
N LEU A 404 -3.19 14.10 -6.25
CA LEU A 404 -4.46 14.31 -6.96
C LEU A 404 -4.24 15.08 -8.27
N ALA A 405 -3.42 16.13 -8.24
CA ALA A 405 -3.13 16.94 -9.42
C ALA A 405 -2.48 16.12 -10.54
N ASN A 406 -1.44 15.35 -10.21
CA ASN A 406 -0.78 14.48 -11.19
C ASN A 406 -1.73 13.37 -11.69
N PHE A 407 -2.60 12.85 -10.83
CA PHE A 407 -3.64 11.92 -11.25
C PHE A 407 -4.59 12.52 -12.31
N LEU A 408 -4.87 13.83 -12.20
CA LEU A 408 -5.70 14.58 -13.16
C LEU A 408 -4.87 15.18 -14.32
N ASN A 409 -3.63 14.74 -14.52
CA ASN A 409 -2.69 15.19 -15.55
C ASN A 409 -2.22 16.66 -15.41
N PHE A 410 -2.28 17.21 -14.20
CA PHE A 410 -1.63 18.48 -13.87
C PHE A 410 -0.24 18.20 -13.30
N ASN A 411 0.78 18.81 -13.89
CA ASN A 411 2.18 18.65 -13.45
C ASN A 411 2.47 19.54 -12.24
N ILE A 412 2.12 19.06 -11.04
CA ILE A 412 2.40 19.76 -9.78
C ILE A 412 3.42 18.95 -8.97
N PRO A 413 4.54 19.55 -8.55
CA PRO A 413 5.53 18.87 -7.73
C PRO A 413 4.94 18.33 -6.42
N ILE A 414 5.31 17.11 -6.06
CA ILE A 414 4.99 16.53 -4.76
C ILE A 414 6.10 16.91 -3.78
N ASN A 415 5.73 17.51 -2.65
CA ASN A 415 6.68 17.95 -1.65
C ASN A 415 7.57 16.80 -1.16
N ASN A 416 8.87 17.04 -1.11
CA ASN A 416 9.85 16.08 -0.61
C ASN A 416 10.60 16.67 0.59
N LYS A 417 10.61 15.93 1.71
CA LYS A 417 11.33 16.33 2.95
C LYS A 417 12.83 16.58 2.73
N ASN A 418 13.40 16.04 1.66
CA ASN A 418 14.85 16.09 1.37
C ASN A 418 15.23 17.14 0.32
N LEU A 419 14.29 17.96 -0.19
CA LEU A 419 14.59 19.01 -1.16
C LEU A 419 14.55 20.37 -0.46
N ASP A 420 15.69 21.02 -0.47
CA ASP A 420 15.83 22.42 -0.08
C ASP A 420 15.37 23.26 -1.28
N ILE A 421 14.17 23.82 -1.22
CA ILE A 421 13.62 24.72 -2.24
C ILE A 421 13.63 26.14 -1.74
N SER A 422 13.88 27.10 -2.63
CA SER A 422 13.87 28.51 -2.29
C SER A 422 12.47 28.95 -1.81
N ASP A 423 12.40 30.02 -1.02
CA ASP A 423 11.12 30.61 -0.59
C ASP A 423 10.27 31.05 -1.78
N GLU A 424 10.92 31.51 -2.84
CA GLU A 424 10.27 31.92 -4.08
C GLU A 424 9.66 30.74 -4.83
N ASP A 425 10.41 29.65 -5.00
CA ASP A 425 9.91 28.44 -5.64
C ASP A 425 8.74 27.83 -4.85
N ARG A 426 8.83 27.85 -3.50
CA ARG A 426 7.77 27.39 -2.61
C ARG A 426 6.50 28.23 -2.78
N ALA A 427 6.66 29.55 -2.85
CA ALA A 427 5.54 30.46 -3.08
C ALA A 427 4.87 30.19 -4.43
N TYR A 428 5.63 30.04 -5.50
CA TYR A 428 5.10 29.74 -6.83
C TYR A 428 4.44 28.36 -6.91
N GLN A 429 5.02 27.35 -6.26
CA GLN A 429 4.37 26.05 -6.14
C GLN A 429 3.04 26.13 -5.38
N SER A 430 2.97 26.92 -4.33
CA SER A 430 1.75 27.13 -3.54
C SER A 430 0.65 27.83 -4.35
N ILE A 431 1.01 28.84 -5.17
CA ILE A 431 0.06 29.49 -6.08
C ILE A 431 -0.45 28.49 -7.13
N THR A 432 0.44 27.67 -7.69
CA THR A 432 0.07 26.62 -8.66
C THR A 432 -0.93 25.61 -8.05
N LYS A 433 -0.76 25.25 -6.77
CA LYS A 433 -1.68 24.41 -6.03
C LYS A 433 -3.04 25.08 -5.82
N ALA A 434 -3.06 26.36 -5.47
CA ALA A 434 -4.29 27.13 -5.36
C ALA A 434 -5.01 27.28 -6.73
N LYS A 435 -4.25 27.52 -7.81
CA LYS A 435 -4.76 27.53 -9.18
C LYS A 435 -5.42 26.20 -9.55
N PHE A 436 -4.75 25.09 -9.29
CA PHE A 436 -5.31 23.75 -9.54
C PHE A 436 -6.66 23.54 -8.83
N ILE A 437 -6.77 23.90 -7.55
CA ILE A 437 -8.03 23.84 -6.81
C ILE A 437 -9.12 24.63 -7.53
N TYR A 438 -8.80 25.86 -7.95
CA TYR A 438 -9.75 26.75 -8.62
C TYR A 438 -10.21 26.19 -9.98
N ASP A 439 -9.26 25.79 -10.81
CA ASP A 439 -9.52 25.35 -12.19
C ASP A 439 -10.28 24.01 -12.24
N THR A 440 -10.10 23.13 -11.24
CA THR A 440 -10.68 21.77 -11.28
C THR A 440 -11.98 21.61 -10.50
N LYS A 441 -12.36 22.60 -9.67
CA LYS A 441 -13.52 22.49 -8.76
C LYS A 441 -14.82 22.13 -9.46
N ASP A 442 -15.12 22.80 -10.58
CA ASP A 442 -16.39 22.63 -11.28
C ASP A 442 -16.47 21.28 -11.98
N ASP A 443 -15.37 20.83 -12.60
CA ASP A 443 -15.29 19.51 -13.22
C ASP A 443 -15.39 18.39 -12.19
N LEU A 444 -14.73 18.55 -11.04
CA LEU A 444 -14.82 17.57 -9.95
C LEU A 444 -16.23 17.54 -9.36
N TYR A 445 -16.84 18.70 -9.16
CA TYR A 445 -18.21 18.79 -8.67
C TYR A 445 -19.21 18.15 -9.63
N LYS A 446 -19.08 18.44 -10.93
CA LYS A 446 -19.89 17.80 -11.97
C LYS A 446 -19.75 16.26 -11.94
N LYS A 447 -18.52 15.74 -11.85
CA LYS A 447 -18.30 14.30 -11.74
C LYS A 447 -18.93 13.70 -10.48
N MET A 448 -18.90 14.41 -9.34
CA MET A 448 -19.58 13.96 -8.12
C MET A 448 -21.09 13.89 -8.32
N THR A 449 -21.69 14.85 -9.04
CA THR A 449 -23.11 14.84 -9.38
C THR A 449 -23.46 13.69 -10.32
N ASP A 450 -22.65 13.45 -11.36
CA ASP A 450 -22.83 12.33 -12.30
C ASP A 450 -22.76 10.97 -11.58
N GLU A 451 -21.86 10.83 -10.62
CA GLU A 451 -21.70 9.62 -9.77
C GLU A 451 -22.70 9.56 -8.60
N LYS A 452 -23.50 10.60 -8.39
CA LYS A 452 -24.49 10.74 -7.30
C LYS A 452 -23.89 10.70 -5.90
N VAL A 453 -22.72 11.29 -5.72
CA VAL A 453 -22.02 11.41 -4.43
C VAL A 453 -21.94 12.86 -3.93
N ASP A 454 -22.56 13.79 -4.65
CA ASP A 454 -22.67 15.21 -4.27
C ASP A 454 -23.43 15.41 -2.94
N TYR A 455 -24.45 14.57 -2.66
CA TYR A 455 -25.10 14.56 -1.35
C TYR A 455 -24.12 14.23 -0.22
N LEU A 456 -23.30 13.19 -0.38
CA LEU A 456 -22.26 12.83 0.59
C LEU A 456 -21.27 13.97 0.80
N PHE A 457 -20.86 14.61 -0.29
CA PHE A 457 -19.94 15.74 -0.24
C PHE A 457 -20.51 16.91 0.56
N ASN A 458 -21.71 17.40 0.16
CA ASN A 458 -22.27 18.63 0.70
C ASN A 458 -22.83 18.48 2.11
N ASN A 459 -23.43 17.32 2.43
CA ASN A 459 -24.20 17.16 3.67
C ASN A 459 -23.47 16.33 4.73
N ILE A 460 -22.38 15.63 4.36
CA ILE A 460 -21.68 14.75 5.29
C ILE A 460 -20.19 15.07 5.32
N GLU A 461 -19.45 14.84 4.23
CA GLU A 461 -17.98 14.84 4.30
C GLU A 461 -17.39 16.25 4.48
N LEU A 462 -17.86 17.24 3.74
CA LEU A 462 -17.38 18.62 3.89
C LEU A 462 -17.77 19.21 5.27
N PRO A 463 -19.01 19.12 5.75
CA PRO A 463 -19.36 19.53 7.11
C PRO A 463 -18.61 18.76 8.18
N LEU A 464 -18.36 17.46 8.00
CA LEU A 464 -17.62 16.62 8.94
C LEU A 464 -16.20 17.15 9.16
N SER A 465 -15.57 17.81 8.20
CA SER A 465 -14.26 18.43 8.39
C SER A 465 -14.25 19.44 9.54
N LYS A 466 -15.34 20.19 9.73
CA LYS A 466 -15.49 21.12 10.86
C LYS A 466 -15.62 20.36 12.19
N VAL A 467 -16.40 19.29 12.18
CA VAL A 467 -16.60 18.45 13.38
C VAL A 467 -15.25 17.84 13.82
N LEU A 468 -14.56 17.22 12.87
CA LEU A 468 -13.26 16.59 13.16
C LEU A 468 -12.21 17.63 13.59
N ALA A 469 -12.19 18.80 12.94
CA ALA A 469 -11.31 19.89 13.39
C ALA A 469 -11.62 20.33 14.82
N SER A 470 -12.91 20.47 15.19
CA SER A 470 -13.31 20.79 16.57
C SER A 470 -12.86 19.72 17.58
N MET A 471 -13.01 18.44 17.21
CA MET A 471 -12.55 17.31 18.03
C MET A 471 -11.03 17.31 18.22
N GLU A 472 -10.28 17.53 17.14
CA GLU A 472 -8.81 17.59 17.17
C GLU A 472 -8.30 18.81 17.96
N ILE A 473 -8.96 19.97 17.83
CA ILE A 473 -8.63 21.18 18.58
C ILE A 473 -8.92 21.00 20.09
N GLN A 474 -10.08 20.43 20.43
CA GLN A 474 -10.44 20.15 21.81
C GLN A 474 -9.52 19.11 22.43
N GLY A 475 -9.19 18.05 21.71
CA GLY A 475 -8.44 16.92 22.24
C GLY A 475 -9.12 16.23 23.42
N ILE A 476 -8.50 15.21 23.96
CA ILE A 476 -8.97 14.50 25.16
C ILE A 476 -7.96 14.63 26.29
N LYS A 477 -8.44 15.01 27.48
CA LYS A 477 -7.62 15.17 28.69
C LYS A 477 -7.13 13.82 29.22
N VAL A 478 -5.85 13.72 29.55
CA VAL A 478 -5.21 12.49 30.01
C VAL A 478 -4.54 12.70 31.39
N ASN A 479 -4.90 11.85 32.33
CA ASN A 479 -4.21 11.74 33.60
C ASN A 479 -3.00 10.80 33.46
N THR A 480 -1.83 11.36 33.17
CA THR A 480 -0.59 10.60 32.94
C THR A 480 -0.11 9.84 34.18
N ASN A 481 -0.53 10.21 35.39
CA ASN A 481 -0.12 9.50 36.61
C ASN A 481 -0.72 8.08 36.63
N ILE A 482 -1.99 7.93 36.24
CA ILE A 482 -2.63 6.61 36.12
C ILE A 482 -1.83 5.71 35.15
N LEU A 483 -1.41 6.24 34.00
CA LEU A 483 -0.61 5.48 33.04
C LEU A 483 0.77 5.12 33.58
N LYS A 484 1.42 6.03 34.31
CA LYS A 484 2.72 5.76 34.94
C LYS A 484 2.64 4.66 35.99
N GLU A 485 1.63 4.72 36.90
CA GLU A 485 1.39 3.67 37.89
C GLU A 485 1.15 2.30 37.23
N MET A 486 0.27 2.23 36.25
CA MET A 486 0.05 1.00 35.45
C MET A 486 1.34 0.54 34.77
N GLY A 487 2.14 1.48 34.27
CA GLY A 487 3.41 1.19 33.61
C GLY A 487 4.39 0.48 34.52
N GLU A 488 4.53 0.94 35.78
CA GLU A 488 5.39 0.31 36.77
C GLU A 488 4.91 -1.12 37.14
N GLU A 489 3.60 -1.30 37.31
CA GLU A 489 3.03 -2.64 37.53
C GLU A 489 3.33 -3.61 36.39
N ILE A 490 3.15 -3.15 35.14
CA ILE A 490 3.42 -3.98 33.95
C ILE A 490 4.91 -4.27 33.80
N LYS A 491 5.80 -3.32 34.10
CA LYS A 491 7.27 -3.57 34.12
C LYS A 491 7.66 -4.67 35.08
N ILE A 492 7.11 -4.64 36.30
CA ILE A 492 7.37 -5.69 37.30
C ILE A 492 6.95 -7.04 36.76
N LYS A 493 5.74 -7.15 36.14
CA LYS A 493 5.27 -8.40 35.54
C LYS A 493 6.11 -8.85 34.36
N LEU A 494 6.49 -7.94 33.45
CA LEU A 494 7.38 -8.24 32.34
C LEU A 494 8.72 -8.80 32.81
N ASN A 495 9.29 -8.25 33.88
CA ASN A 495 10.54 -8.75 34.47
C ASN A 495 10.40 -10.15 35.09
N LEU A 496 9.27 -10.48 35.69
CA LEU A 496 9.00 -11.81 36.19
C LEU A 496 8.83 -12.82 35.05
N ILE A 497 8.00 -12.47 34.05
CA ILE A 497 7.73 -13.34 32.90
C ILE A 497 9.01 -13.58 32.09
N SER A 498 9.84 -12.55 31.89
CA SER A 498 11.11 -12.70 31.17
C SER A 498 12.06 -13.67 31.88
N LYS A 499 12.14 -13.65 33.22
CA LYS A 499 12.92 -14.63 33.98
C LYS A 499 12.39 -16.05 33.77
N ASP A 500 11.06 -16.24 33.79
CA ASP A 500 10.47 -17.53 33.51
C ASP A 500 10.83 -18.02 32.09
N ILE A 501 10.73 -17.14 31.09
CA ILE A 501 11.10 -17.45 29.71
C ILE A 501 12.58 -17.83 29.60
N TYR A 502 13.47 -17.08 30.22
CA TYR A 502 14.92 -17.38 30.21
C TYR A 502 15.26 -18.70 30.92
N ASN A 503 14.55 -19.00 32.02
CA ASN A 503 14.67 -20.30 32.68
C ASN A 503 14.27 -21.46 31.77
N TYR A 504 13.14 -21.35 31.07
CA TYR A 504 12.73 -22.37 30.11
C TYR A 504 13.66 -22.46 28.90
N ALA A 505 14.18 -21.32 28.44
CA ALA A 505 15.12 -21.26 27.32
C ALA A 505 16.53 -21.72 27.68
N GLY A 506 16.91 -21.67 28.97
CA GLY A 506 18.25 -21.92 29.48
C GLY A 506 19.29 -20.88 29.02
N CYS A 507 18.86 -19.68 28.65
CA CYS A 507 19.71 -18.53 28.31
C CYS A 507 18.86 -17.25 28.17
N GLU A 508 19.50 -16.10 28.33
CA GLU A 508 18.91 -14.81 28.02
C GLU A 508 18.97 -14.53 26.50
N PHE A 509 17.95 -13.88 25.98
CA PHE A 509 17.85 -13.46 24.58
C PHE A 509 16.82 -12.32 24.44
N ASN A 510 16.80 -11.63 23.31
CA ASN A 510 15.79 -10.61 23.05
C ASN A 510 14.44 -11.28 22.63
N ILE A 511 13.48 -11.35 23.57
CA ILE A 511 12.15 -11.95 23.40
C ILE A 511 11.36 -11.26 22.29
N ASN A 512 11.61 -9.96 22.04
CA ASN A 512 10.93 -9.18 20.99
C ASN A 512 11.57 -9.40 19.61
N SER A 513 12.76 -10.00 19.54
CA SER A 513 13.39 -10.36 18.27
C SER A 513 12.78 -11.64 17.72
N SER A 514 11.97 -11.55 16.68
CA SER A 514 11.37 -12.74 16.02
C SER A 514 12.40 -13.74 15.55
N ARG A 515 13.61 -13.28 15.17
CA ARG A 515 14.71 -14.14 14.75
C ARG A 515 15.27 -14.94 15.93
N GLN A 516 15.71 -14.26 17.00
CA GLN A 516 16.26 -14.93 18.18
C GLN A 516 15.24 -15.86 18.82
N LEU A 517 13.98 -15.43 18.91
CA LEU A 517 12.90 -16.24 19.41
C LEU A 517 12.70 -17.51 18.56
N GLY A 518 12.74 -17.40 17.23
CA GLY A 518 12.66 -18.53 16.32
C GLY A 518 13.82 -19.51 16.51
N GLU A 519 15.04 -19.02 16.66
CA GLU A 519 16.24 -19.83 16.95
C GLU A 519 16.10 -20.58 18.30
N ILE A 520 15.59 -19.92 19.34
CA ILE A 520 15.36 -20.56 20.65
C ILE A 520 14.28 -21.64 20.57
N LEU A 521 13.09 -21.31 20.03
CA LEU A 521 11.97 -22.24 20.03
C LEU A 521 12.23 -23.45 19.12
N PHE A 522 12.76 -23.22 17.92
CA PHE A 522 12.79 -24.24 16.87
C PHE A 522 14.17 -24.90 16.69
N ASP A 523 15.27 -24.17 16.91
CA ASP A 523 16.61 -24.74 16.78
C ASP A 523 17.13 -25.29 18.12
N LYS A 524 16.94 -24.56 19.24
CA LYS A 524 17.45 -24.98 20.57
C LYS A 524 16.47 -25.95 21.25
N LEU A 525 15.20 -25.57 21.40
CA LEU A 525 14.19 -26.36 22.10
C LEU A 525 13.50 -27.40 21.21
N LYS A 526 13.76 -27.40 19.89
CA LYS A 526 13.23 -28.37 18.90
C LYS A 526 11.72 -28.48 18.89
N LEU A 527 11.00 -27.38 19.17
CA LEU A 527 9.56 -27.38 19.04
C LEU A 527 9.14 -27.56 17.56
N PRO A 528 7.96 -28.16 17.28
CA PRO A 528 7.47 -28.32 15.92
C PRO A 528 7.21 -26.95 15.28
N PHE A 529 7.65 -26.74 14.03
CA PHE A 529 7.37 -25.52 13.27
C PHE A 529 6.55 -25.80 12.02
N ALA A 530 5.60 -24.92 11.71
CA ALA A 530 4.74 -25.06 10.54
C ALA A 530 5.27 -24.31 9.32
N LYS A 531 6.05 -23.23 9.50
CA LYS A 531 6.46 -22.36 8.40
C LYS A 531 7.83 -21.74 8.65
N LYS A 532 8.70 -21.84 7.67
CA LYS A 532 9.96 -21.10 7.59
C LYS A 532 9.89 -20.17 6.39
N ASN A 533 10.11 -18.88 6.59
CA ASN A 533 10.17 -17.89 5.53
C ASN A 533 11.61 -17.48 5.22
N LYS A 534 11.84 -16.58 4.24
CA LYS A 534 13.17 -16.10 3.84
C LYS A 534 13.97 -15.42 4.97
N ILE A 535 13.30 -14.99 6.03
CA ILE A 535 13.89 -14.24 7.16
C ILE A 535 14.17 -15.19 8.35
N GLY A 536 13.57 -16.39 8.36
CA GLY A 536 13.67 -17.38 9.43
C GLY A 536 12.36 -18.06 9.76
N TYR A 537 12.23 -18.55 10.98
CA TYR A 537 11.00 -19.16 11.47
C TYR A 537 9.90 -18.10 11.72
N SER A 538 8.65 -18.42 11.35
CA SER A 538 7.54 -17.57 11.76
C SER A 538 7.28 -17.72 13.27
N THR A 539 7.18 -16.60 13.95
CA THR A 539 6.78 -16.49 15.36
C THR A 539 5.56 -15.58 15.50
N ASP A 540 4.70 -15.56 14.47
CA ASP A 540 3.43 -14.84 14.52
C ASP A 540 2.46 -15.45 15.55
N VAL A 541 1.42 -14.69 15.85
CA VAL A 541 0.42 -15.07 16.87
C VAL A 541 -0.22 -16.42 16.54
N ASP A 542 -0.51 -16.70 15.28
CA ASP A 542 -1.20 -17.93 14.86
C ASP A 542 -0.27 -19.13 14.96
N THR A 543 1.01 -18.97 14.67
CA THR A 543 2.02 -20.00 14.89
C THR A 543 2.18 -20.30 16.38
N LEU A 544 2.27 -19.24 17.22
CA LEU A 544 2.44 -19.40 18.67
C LEU A 544 1.18 -19.99 19.33
N LYS A 545 -0.03 -19.62 18.90
CA LYS A 545 -1.28 -20.22 19.41
C LYS A 545 -1.33 -21.73 19.28
N LYS A 546 -0.85 -22.28 18.16
CA LYS A 546 -0.78 -23.74 17.94
C LYS A 546 0.18 -24.44 18.92
N LEU A 547 1.14 -23.70 19.46
CA LEU A 547 2.15 -24.17 20.39
C LEU A 547 1.90 -23.71 21.84
N ALA A 548 0.73 -23.12 22.12
CA ALA A 548 0.41 -22.53 23.43
C ALA A 548 0.39 -23.55 24.59
N HIS A 549 0.33 -24.85 24.29
CA HIS A 549 0.43 -25.92 25.29
C HIS A 549 1.87 -26.08 25.85
N TYR A 550 2.88 -25.52 25.20
CA TYR A 550 4.25 -25.47 25.75
C TYR A 550 4.38 -24.28 26.72
N PRO A 551 4.84 -24.50 27.99
CA PRO A 551 4.91 -23.45 29.00
C PRO A 551 5.67 -22.20 28.56
N ILE A 552 6.80 -22.37 27.87
CA ILE A 552 7.58 -21.24 27.36
C ILE A 552 6.79 -20.41 26.33
N VAL A 553 6.02 -21.06 25.43
CA VAL A 553 5.23 -20.36 24.41
C VAL A 553 4.08 -19.58 25.03
N SER A 554 3.38 -20.19 26.01
CA SER A 554 2.35 -19.48 26.78
C SER A 554 2.90 -18.22 27.45
N LYS A 555 4.09 -18.30 28.08
CA LYS A 555 4.75 -17.14 28.71
C LYS A 555 5.22 -16.11 27.67
N ILE A 556 5.70 -16.52 26.50
CA ILE A 556 6.05 -15.58 25.41
C ILE A 556 4.82 -14.84 24.91
N MET A 557 3.67 -15.52 24.77
CA MET A 557 2.43 -14.87 24.34
C MET A 557 1.97 -13.83 25.38
N GLU A 558 2.00 -14.20 26.68
CA GLU A 558 1.70 -13.28 27.78
C GLU A 558 2.66 -12.07 27.78
N TYR A 559 3.96 -12.29 27.67
CA TYR A 559 4.98 -11.25 27.59
C TYR A 559 4.72 -10.28 26.43
N ARG A 560 4.46 -10.79 25.23
CA ARG A 560 4.22 -9.96 24.04
C ARG A 560 2.98 -9.07 24.17
N VAL A 561 1.91 -9.59 24.78
CA VAL A 561 0.70 -8.80 25.06
C VAL A 561 1.02 -7.64 25.99
N LEU A 562 1.70 -7.91 27.11
CA LEU A 562 2.06 -6.88 28.09
C LEU A 562 3.12 -5.91 27.55
N ALA A 563 4.11 -6.38 26.81
CA ALA A 563 5.13 -5.54 26.20
C ALA A 563 4.53 -4.56 25.17
N LYS A 564 3.57 -5.04 24.35
CA LYS A 564 2.83 -4.17 23.43
C LYS A 564 1.96 -3.16 24.16
N LEU A 565 1.27 -3.57 25.24
CA LEU A 565 0.49 -2.66 26.07
C LEU A 565 1.39 -1.55 26.64
N TYR A 566 2.51 -1.93 27.20
CA TYR A 566 3.46 -0.99 27.78
C TYR A 566 4.00 -0.01 26.74
N SER A 567 4.62 -0.52 25.66
CA SER A 567 5.31 0.33 24.69
C SER A 567 4.35 1.19 23.84
N THR A 568 3.20 0.63 23.43
CA THR A 568 2.29 1.32 22.49
C THR A 568 1.26 2.17 23.22
N TYR A 569 0.66 1.64 24.31
CA TYR A 569 -0.50 2.27 24.93
C TYR A 569 -0.19 2.96 26.27
N ILE A 570 0.97 2.72 26.87
CA ILE A 570 1.40 3.49 28.05
C ILE A 570 2.47 4.50 27.64
N GLU A 571 3.68 4.08 27.27
CA GLU A 571 4.72 5.00 26.85
C GLU A 571 4.32 5.79 25.61
N GLY A 572 3.74 5.10 24.60
CA GLY A 572 3.30 5.76 23.36
C GLY A 572 2.27 6.86 23.63
N ILE A 573 1.29 6.62 24.51
CA ILE A 573 0.29 7.63 24.89
C ILE A 573 0.94 8.76 25.69
N ILE A 574 1.72 8.47 26.73
CA ILE A 574 2.41 9.48 27.54
C ILE A 574 3.24 10.43 26.67
N ASN A 575 3.96 9.90 25.69
CA ASN A 575 4.82 10.68 24.78
C ASN A 575 4.04 11.57 23.80
N THR A 576 2.73 11.37 23.65
CA THR A 576 1.87 12.18 22.78
C THR A 576 1.00 13.20 23.53
N VAL A 577 1.02 13.16 24.88
CA VAL A 577 0.33 14.17 25.69
C VAL A 577 1.07 15.50 25.56
N ARG A 578 0.32 16.57 25.27
CA ARG A 578 0.86 17.91 25.12
C ARG A 578 0.85 18.69 26.44
N ASP A 579 1.37 19.92 26.43
CA ASP A 579 1.50 20.79 27.60
C ASP A 579 0.15 21.13 28.28
N ASP A 580 -0.95 21.04 27.53
CA ASP A 580 -2.31 21.20 28.03
C ASP A 580 -2.88 19.93 28.70
N ASN A 581 -2.07 18.89 28.85
CA ASN A 581 -2.43 17.57 29.34
C ASN A 581 -3.46 16.85 28.48
N ARG A 582 -3.47 17.12 27.16
CA ARG A 582 -4.39 16.50 26.21
C ARG A 582 -3.64 15.77 25.11
N ILE A 583 -4.37 14.87 24.47
CA ILE A 583 -3.98 14.24 23.22
C ILE A 583 -4.86 14.82 22.12
N HIS A 584 -4.21 15.29 21.07
CA HIS A 584 -4.80 15.80 19.84
C HIS A 584 -4.50 14.82 18.72
N THR A 585 -5.28 13.75 18.62
CA THR A 585 -5.14 12.78 17.54
C THR A 585 -5.50 13.40 16.21
N ILE A 586 -4.96 12.89 15.13
CA ILE A 586 -5.33 13.27 13.75
C ILE A 586 -6.32 12.25 13.21
N TYR A 587 -7.53 12.68 12.82
CA TYR A 587 -8.48 11.85 12.11
C TYR A 587 -8.19 11.84 10.61
N THR A 588 -7.99 10.66 10.02
CA THR A 588 -7.86 10.51 8.58
C THR A 588 -9.23 10.23 7.95
N GLN A 589 -9.81 11.25 7.34
CA GLN A 589 -11.17 11.18 6.76
C GLN A 589 -11.19 10.45 5.40
N THR A 590 -10.09 10.49 4.67
CA THR A 590 -9.99 10.04 3.26
C THR A 590 -9.16 8.76 3.08
N LEU A 591 -8.82 8.04 4.17
CA LEU A 591 -7.92 6.90 4.12
C LEU A 591 -8.65 5.59 3.77
N THR A 592 -9.74 5.29 4.46
CA THR A 592 -10.40 3.99 4.34
C THR A 592 -11.34 3.94 3.15
N ARG A 593 -11.38 2.83 2.44
CA ARG A 593 -12.27 2.63 1.29
C ARG A 593 -13.73 2.37 1.68
N THR A 594 -13.99 2.06 2.95
CA THR A 594 -15.35 1.86 3.48
C THR A 594 -16.00 3.14 3.98
N GLY A 595 -15.29 4.25 4.00
CA GLY A 595 -15.80 5.49 4.59
C GLY A 595 -15.55 5.64 6.09
N ARG A 596 -15.07 4.59 6.79
CA ARG A 596 -14.72 4.71 8.20
C ARG A 596 -13.60 5.72 8.41
N LEU A 597 -13.64 6.43 9.54
CA LEU A 597 -12.53 7.24 10.00
C LEU A 597 -11.40 6.35 10.51
N SER A 598 -10.19 6.86 10.46
CA SER A 598 -9.04 6.29 11.15
C SER A 598 -8.37 7.38 11.99
N SER A 599 -7.64 6.99 13.01
CA SER A 599 -6.95 7.91 13.94
C SER A 599 -5.47 7.60 13.92
N ILE A 600 -4.63 8.63 13.87
CA ILE A 600 -3.16 8.52 13.89
C ILE A 600 -2.57 9.56 14.84
N GLU A 601 -1.36 9.35 15.29
CA GLU A 601 -0.54 10.25 16.10
C GLU A 601 -1.20 10.75 17.41
N PRO A 602 -1.67 9.85 18.31
CA PRO A 602 -1.66 8.40 18.25
C PRO A 602 -2.97 7.80 17.71
N ASN A 603 -2.99 6.49 17.38
CA ASN A 603 -4.23 5.80 17.03
C ASN A 603 -5.00 5.43 18.31
N LEU A 604 -5.99 6.24 18.68
CA LEU A 604 -6.85 6.01 19.85
C LEU A 604 -7.97 4.98 19.61
N GLN A 605 -8.27 4.65 18.34
CA GLN A 605 -9.30 3.67 18.00
C GLN A 605 -8.86 2.22 18.27
N ASN A 606 -7.56 1.98 18.45
CA ASN A 606 -7.00 0.66 18.67
C ASN A 606 -6.68 0.33 20.13
N ILE A 607 -7.13 1.13 21.09
CA ILE A 607 -6.96 0.84 22.54
C ILE A 607 -7.70 -0.46 22.85
N PRO A 608 -7.00 -1.51 23.38
CA PRO A 608 -7.57 -2.84 23.53
C PRO A 608 -8.76 -2.87 24.49
N MET A 609 -9.84 -3.58 24.11
CA MET A 609 -11.04 -3.78 24.93
C MET A 609 -11.15 -5.19 25.50
N ARG A 610 -10.45 -6.16 24.90
CA ARG A 610 -10.61 -7.57 25.26
C ARG A 610 -9.78 -8.01 26.48
N SER A 611 -8.67 -7.30 26.76
CA SER A 611 -7.83 -7.57 27.92
C SER A 611 -8.18 -6.65 29.09
N GLU A 612 -8.06 -7.16 30.31
CA GLU A 612 -8.30 -6.39 31.54
C GLU A 612 -7.46 -5.11 31.59
N TYR A 613 -6.15 -5.24 31.39
CA TYR A 613 -5.24 -4.08 31.33
C TYR A 613 -5.56 -3.10 30.21
N GLY A 614 -5.97 -3.61 29.04
CA GLY A 614 -6.37 -2.75 27.92
C GLY A 614 -7.57 -1.88 28.25
N ARG A 615 -8.56 -2.44 28.98
CA ARG A 615 -9.70 -1.66 29.48
C ARG A 615 -9.31 -0.63 30.51
N LEU A 616 -8.42 -1.00 31.45
CA LEU A 616 -7.96 -0.11 32.52
C LEU A 616 -7.23 1.14 32.00
N ILE A 617 -6.57 1.08 30.83
CA ILE A 617 -5.95 2.25 30.19
C ILE A 617 -6.96 3.39 30.01
N ARG A 618 -8.24 3.06 29.76
CA ARG A 618 -9.31 4.06 29.59
C ARG A 618 -9.58 4.90 30.81
N LYS A 619 -9.19 4.48 32.02
CA LYS A 619 -9.26 5.28 33.26
C LYS A 619 -8.39 6.52 33.20
N ALA A 620 -7.35 6.51 32.38
CA ALA A 620 -6.48 7.67 32.21
C ALA A 620 -7.14 8.79 31.38
N PHE A 621 -8.19 8.51 30.61
CA PHE A 621 -8.90 9.48 29.81
C PHE A 621 -10.05 10.07 30.62
N VAL A 622 -9.88 11.31 31.04
CA VAL A 622 -10.73 11.99 32.02
C VAL A 622 -11.42 13.22 31.43
N PRO A 623 -12.58 13.62 31.94
CA PRO A 623 -13.26 14.84 31.51
C PRO A 623 -12.54 16.09 31.97
N ASP A 624 -13.00 17.24 31.48
CA ASP A 624 -12.63 18.54 32.01
C ASP A 624 -13.23 18.78 33.41
N ASP A 625 -12.74 19.79 34.07
CA ASP A 625 -13.26 20.18 35.38
C ASP A 625 -14.76 20.51 35.28
N ASN A 626 -15.51 20.03 36.24
CA ASN A 626 -16.98 20.16 36.29
C ASN A 626 -17.73 19.50 35.11
N SER A 627 -17.11 18.48 34.50
CA SER A 627 -17.66 17.71 33.39
C SER A 627 -17.70 16.21 33.70
N VAL A 628 -18.30 15.45 32.84
CA VAL A 628 -18.31 13.98 32.78
C VAL A 628 -17.97 13.51 31.36
N ILE A 629 -17.49 12.27 31.24
CA ILE A 629 -17.43 11.57 29.96
C ILE A 629 -18.83 10.98 29.69
N LEU A 630 -19.36 11.23 28.50
CA LEU A 630 -20.54 10.56 27.98
C LEU A 630 -20.15 9.76 26.76
N SER A 631 -20.46 8.49 26.76
CA SER A 631 -20.34 7.59 25.61
C SER A 631 -21.70 7.31 25.03
N ALA A 632 -21.83 7.40 23.69
CA ALA A 632 -23.00 7.02 22.92
C ALA A 632 -22.58 6.03 21.85
N ASP A 633 -23.01 4.77 21.97
CA ASP A 633 -22.63 3.66 21.10
C ASP A 633 -23.87 3.10 20.37
N TYR A 634 -23.79 2.98 19.05
CA TYR A 634 -24.87 2.36 18.30
C TYR A 634 -24.97 0.87 18.64
N SER A 635 -26.15 0.46 19.07
CA SER A 635 -26.43 -0.96 19.33
C SER A 635 -26.58 -1.74 18.02
N GLN A 636 -25.53 -2.54 17.71
CA GLN A 636 -25.52 -3.48 16.57
C GLN A 636 -25.84 -2.84 15.20
N ILE A 637 -25.32 -1.64 14.92
CA ILE A 637 -25.67 -0.88 13.71
C ILE A 637 -25.44 -1.67 12.42
N GLU A 638 -24.34 -2.45 12.31
CA GLU A 638 -24.05 -3.21 11.11
C GLU A 638 -25.08 -4.32 10.85
N LEU A 639 -25.59 -4.97 11.91
CA LEU A 639 -26.67 -5.97 11.78
C LEU A 639 -28.00 -5.31 11.41
N ARG A 640 -28.30 -4.13 11.92
CA ARG A 640 -29.49 -3.34 11.57
C ARG A 640 -29.43 -2.88 10.11
N VAL A 641 -28.28 -2.39 9.65
CA VAL A 641 -28.05 -2.04 8.25
C VAL A 641 -28.19 -3.28 7.35
N PHE A 642 -27.67 -4.42 7.79
CA PHE A 642 -27.81 -5.67 7.05
C PHE A 642 -29.28 -6.13 6.94
N ALA A 643 -30.04 -6.05 8.03
CA ALA A 643 -31.47 -6.35 8.01
C ALA A 643 -32.22 -5.42 7.03
N HIS A 644 -31.87 -4.14 7.02
CA HIS A 644 -32.43 -3.16 6.07
C HIS A 644 -32.12 -3.51 4.61
N LEU A 645 -30.83 -3.77 4.30
CA LEU A 645 -30.34 -4.03 2.93
C LEU A 645 -30.88 -5.37 2.40
N SER A 646 -30.78 -6.42 3.21
CA SER A 646 -31.24 -7.77 2.83
C SER A 646 -32.76 -7.85 2.74
N GLY A 647 -33.46 -7.10 3.58
CA GLY A 647 -34.93 -7.16 3.69
C GLY A 647 -35.47 -8.53 4.18
N VAL A 648 -34.63 -9.37 4.80
CA VAL A 648 -35.03 -10.66 5.34
C VAL A 648 -36.00 -10.43 6.48
N LYS A 649 -37.23 -10.92 6.28
CA LYS A 649 -38.37 -10.63 7.17
C LYS A 649 -38.06 -11.00 8.62
N ASP A 650 -37.54 -12.20 8.86
CA ASP A 650 -37.26 -12.67 10.24
C ASP A 650 -36.26 -11.81 10.99
N LEU A 651 -35.26 -11.24 10.26
CA LEU A 651 -34.29 -10.30 10.83
C LEU A 651 -34.92 -8.93 11.08
N VAL A 652 -35.73 -8.45 10.15
CA VAL A 652 -36.46 -7.18 10.28
C VAL A 652 -37.45 -7.25 11.42
N ASP A 653 -38.24 -8.30 11.51
CA ASP A 653 -39.23 -8.51 12.56
C ASP A 653 -38.55 -8.62 13.94
N ALA A 654 -37.42 -9.33 14.05
CA ALA A 654 -36.68 -9.45 15.32
C ALA A 654 -36.25 -8.08 15.85
N PHE A 655 -35.69 -7.22 15.00
CA PHE A 655 -35.29 -5.86 15.42
C PHE A 655 -36.50 -4.97 15.72
N ASN A 656 -37.60 -5.08 14.98
CA ASN A 656 -38.82 -4.31 15.23
C ASN A 656 -39.52 -4.73 16.53
N ASN A 657 -39.39 -6.00 16.92
CA ASN A 657 -39.91 -6.51 18.20
C ASN A 657 -38.94 -6.31 19.35
N ASN A 658 -37.76 -5.70 19.12
CA ASN A 658 -36.72 -5.53 20.11
C ASN A 658 -36.16 -6.83 20.68
N ASP A 659 -36.13 -7.91 19.88
CA ASP A 659 -35.57 -9.20 20.27
C ASP A 659 -34.03 -9.15 20.28
N ASP A 660 -33.40 -9.90 21.21
CA ASP A 660 -31.95 -10.13 21.13
C ASP A 660 -31.63 -11.01 19.93
N ILE A 661 -31.15 -10.41 18.84
CA ILE A 661 -30.86 -11.10 17.57
C ILE A 661 -29.93 -12.30 17.73
N HIS A 662 -29.00 -12.28 18.68
CA HIS A 662 -28.09 -13.39 18.91
C HIS A 662 -28.77 -14.54 19.64
N THR A 663 -29.65 -14.24 20.55
CA THR A 663 -30.49 -15.22 21.23
C THR A 663 -31.51 -15.78 20.26
N LYS A 664 -32.18 -14.97 19.45
CA LYS A 664 -33.11 -15.39 18.39
C LYS A 664 -32.42 -16.34 17.39
N THR A 665 -31.24 -15.94 16.89
CA THR A 665 -30.44 -16.81 16.00
C THR A 665 -30.07 -18.14 16.70
N ALA A 666 -29.74 -18.11 17.99
CA ALA A 666 -29.45 -19.34 18.75
C ALA A 666 -30.65 -20.25 18.85
N THR A 667 -31.84 -19.71 19.20
CA THR A 667 -33.10 -20.54 19.23
C THR A 667 -33.37 -21.17 17.88
N ASP A 668 -33.21 -20.42 16.80
CA ASP A 668 -33.53 -20.87 15.45
C ASP A 668 -32.52 -21.92 14.93
N ILE A 669 -31.22 -21.75 15.17
CA ILE A 669 -30.17 -22.70 14.74
C ILE A 669 -30.15 -23.98 15.59
N PHE A 670 -30.27 -23.86 16.93
CA PHE A 670 -30.21 -25.00 17.85
C PHE A 670 -31.58 -25.64 18.06
N LYS A 671 -32.67 -24.99 17.63
CA LYS A 671 -34.05 -25.44 17.79
C LYS A 671 -34.42 -25.71 19.26
N VAL A 672 -34.11 -24.74 20.09
CA VAL A 672 -34.38 -24.69 21.54
C VAL A 672 -35.24 -23.51 21.89
N SER A 673 -35.89 -23.50 23.04
CA SER A 673 -36.61 -22.33 23.53
C SER A 673 -35.64 -21.23 23.99
N THR A 674 -36.13 -20.01 24.14
CA THR A 674 -35.30 -18.84 24.54
C THR A 674 -34.66 -19.11 25.92
N GLU A 675 -35.36 -19.75 26.83
CA GLU A 675 -34.92 -20.10 28.19
C GLU A 675 -33.82 -21.15 28.20
N GLU A 676 -33.75 -22.00 27.18
CA GLU A 676 -32.75 -23.04 27.02
C GLU A 676 -31.48 -22.56 26.34
N VAL A 677 -31.45 -21.34 25.81
CA VAL A 677 -30.26 -20.81 25.18
C VAL A 677 -29.15 -20.58 26.19
N THR A 678 -28.10 -21.37 26.10
CA THR A 678 -26.93 -21.25 26.95
C THR A 678 -26.04 -20.06 26.48
N LYS A 679 -25.20 -19.56 27.41
CA LYS A 679 -24.17 -18.54 27.06
C LYS A 679 -23.26 -18.98 25.90
N SER A 680 -22.95 -20.27 25.80
CA SER A 680 -22.18 -20.85 24.71
C SER A 680 -22.91 -20.78 23.38
N MET A 681 -24.18 -21.18 23.32
CA MET A 681 -25.02 -21.12 22.12
C MET A 681 -25.15 -19.67 21.62
N ARG A 682 -25.45 -18.75 22.53
CA ARG A 682 -25.52 -17.30 22.18
C ARG A 682 -24.20 -16.76 21.66
N ARG A 683 -23.04 -17.17 22.22
CA ARG A 683 -21.72 -16.80 21.74
C ARG A 683 -21.45 -17.35 20.33
N GLN A 684 -21.84 -18.62 20.08
CA GLN A 684 -21.70 -19.23 18.76
C GLN A 684 -22.60 -18.54 17.73
N ALA A 685 -23.86 -18.27 18.07
CA ALA A 685 -24.77 -17.53 17.21
C ALA A 685 -24.26 -16.11 16.91
N LYS A 686 -23.68 -15.42 17.91
CA LYS A 686 -23.03 -14.11 17.70
C LYS A 686 -21.89 -14.20 16.70
N ALA A 687 -21.01 -15.22 16.83
CA ALA A 687 -19.89 -15.40 15.90
C ALA A 687 -20.38 -15.73 14.47
N VAL A 688 -21.46 -16.52 14.33
CA VAL A 688 -22.06 -16.83 13.04
C VAL A 688 -22.71 -15.56 12.43
N ASN A 689 -23.50 -14.79 13.18
CA ASN A 689 -24.14 -13.58 12.71
C ASN A 689 -23.11 -12.58 12.14
N PHE A 690 -22.04 -12.29 12.89
CA PHE A 690 -20.99 -11.40 12.41
C PHE A 690 -20.13 -12.04 11.32
N GLY A 691 -19.86 -13.35 11.45
CA GLY A 691 -19.09 -14.08 10.45
C GLY A 691 -19.74 -14.05 9.06
N ILE A 692 -21.04 -14.30 8.99
CA ILE A 692 -21.82 -14.27 7.74
C ILE A 692 -21.79 -12.87 7.12
N LEU A 693 -21.99 -11.82 7.94
CA LEU A 693 -21.86 -10.41 7.51
C LEU A 693 -20.56 -10.11 6.77
N TYR A 694 -19.46 -10.71 7.26
CA TYR A 694 -18.12 -10.48 6.71
C TYR A 694 -17.69 -11.54 5.69
N GLY A 695 -18.60 -12.45 5.29
CA GLY A 695 -18.31 -13.52 4.34
C GLY A 695 -17.28 -14.52 4.88
N ILE A 696 -17.36 -14.88 6.17
CA ILE A 696 -16.43 -15.79 6.82
C ILE A 696 -16.49 -17.18 6.18
N SER A 697 -15.33 -17.81 6.01
CA SER A 697 -15.25 -19.23 5.62
C SER A 697 -15.46 -20.15 6.82
N SER A 698 -15.83 -21.42 6.56
CA SER A 698 -15.90 -22.45 7.62
C SER A 698 -14.57 -22.60 8.38
N TYR A 699 -13.44 -22.38 7.72
CA TYR A 699 -12.13 -22.35 8.36
C TYR A 699 -11.99 -21.15 9.33
N GLY A 700 -12.34 -19.96 8.89
CA GLY A 700 -12.30 -18.77 9.77
C GLY A 700 -13.20 -18.92 10.99
N LEU A 701 -14.43 -19.39 10.79
CA LEU A 701 -15.37 -19.62 11.89
C LEU A 701 -14.89 -20.70 12.86
N SER A 702 -14.23 -21.75 12.36
CA SER A 702 -13.68 -22.83 13.20
C SER A 702 -12.56 -22.31 14.12
N GLU A 703 -11.71 -21.44 13.62
CA GLU A 703 -10.66 -20.78 14.42
C GLU A 703 -11.25 -19.85 15.50
N ASP A 704 -12.27 -19.05 15.15
CA ASP A 704 -12.93 -18.12 16.09
C ASP A 704 -13.66 -18.83 17.23
N LEU A 705 -14.27 -19.96 16.94
CA LEU A 705 -15.05 -20.73 17.93
C LEU A 705 -14.23 -21.83 18.63
N GLY A 706 -13.06 -22.19 18.12
CA GLY A 706 -12.26 -23.31 18.62
C GLY A 706 -12.92 -24.67 18.38
N ILE A 707 -13.63 -24.82 17.25
CA ILE A 707 -14.33 -26.05 16.81
C ILE A 707 -13.73 -26.61 15.53
N SER A 708 -14.12 -27.80 15.10
CA SER A 708 -13.66 -28.32 13.82
C SER A 708 -14.24 -27.53 12.63
N THR A 709 -13.54 -27.56 11.51
CA THR A 709 -14.02 -26.93 10.25
C THR A 709 -15.34 -27.57 9.76
N HIS A 710 -15.55 -28.84 10.06
CA HIS A 710 -16.81 -29.53 9.74
C HIS A 710 -17.98 -28.98 10.56
N GLU A 711 -17.81 -28.84 11.88
CA GLU A 711 -18.84 -28.25 12.76
C GLU A 711 -19.15 -26.81 12.36
N ALA A 712 -18.11 -26.00 12.07
CA ALA A 712 -18.28 -24.62 11.59
C ALA A 712 -19.09 -24.58 10.27
N ARG A 713 -18.85 -25.52 9.35
CA ARG A 713 -19.63 -25.65 8.12
C ARG A 713 -21.09 -25.97 8.40
N VAL A 714 -21.35 -26.94 9.28
CA VAL A 714 -22.70 -27.28 9.69
C VAL A 714 -23.47 -26.10 10.28
N PHE A 715 -22.78 -25.25 11.07
CA PHE A 715 -23.42 -24.04 11.60
C PHE A 715 -23.74 -23.01 10.48
N ILE A 716 -22.86 -22.81 9.53
CA ILE A 716 -23.11 -21.92 8.39
C ILE A 716 -24.28 -22.44 7.53
N ASP A 717 -24.30 -23.73 7.24
CA ASP A 717 -25.35 -24.35 6.44
C ASP A 717 -26.73 -24.26 7.14
N LYS A 718 -26.79 -24.54 8.45
CA LYS A 718 -28.02 -24.35 9.27
C LYS A 718 -28.49 -22.88 9.29
N TYR A 719 -27.55 -21.93 9.37
CA TYR A 719 -27.90 -20.51 9.32
C TYR A 719 -28.59 -20.17 7.99
N PHE A 720 -28.04 -20.63 6.87
CA PHE A 720 -28.63 -20.37 5.55
C PHE A 720 -29.92 -21.17 5.30
N GLU A 721 -30.10 -22.35 5.92
CA GLU A 721 -31.36 -23.07 5.92
C GLU A 721 -32.43 -22.29 6.70
N THR A 722 -32.06 -21.69 7.82
CA THR A 722 -32.95 -20.88 8.67
C THR A 722 -33.28 -19.53 8.02
N TYR A 723 -32.28 -18.88 7.40
CA TYR A 723 -32.44 -17.59 6.77
C TYR A 723 -32.05 -17.62 5.27
N PRO A 724 -32.82 -18.31 4.41
CA PRO A 724 -32.47 -18.47 2.99
C PRO A 724 -32.35 -17.13 2.24
N GLY A 725 -33.16 -16.16 2.62
CA GLY A 725 -33.09 -14.81 2.04
C GLY A 725 -31.73 -14.10 2.24
N VAL A 726 -30.98 -14.47 3.27
CA VAL A 726 -29.61 -13.97 3.49
C VAL A 726 -28.68 -14.45 2.37
N LYS A 727 -28.73 -15.75 2.05
CA LYS A 727 -27.93 -16.35 0.99
C LYS A 727 -28.26 -15.73 -0.38
N ASP A 728 -29.54 -15.52 -0.64
CA ASP A 728 -30.01 -14.90 -1.88
C ASP A 728 -29.52 -13.45 -2.02
N TYR A 729 -29.56 -12.69 -0.94
CA TYR A 729 -29.00 -11.33 -0.90
C TYR A 729 -27.50 -11.34 -1.18
N MET A 730 -26.74 -12.20 -0.49
CA MET A 730 -25.28 -12.29 -0.67
C MET A 730 -24.91 -12.63 -2.12
N ASN A 731 -25.58 -13.61 -2.72
CA ASN A 731 -25.33 -14.01 -4.11
C ASN A 731 -25.65 -12.84 -5.07
N LYS A 732 -26.78 -12.17 -4.92
CA LYS A 732 -27.16 -11.01 -5.73
C LYS A 732 -26.15 -9.87 -5.62
N GLU A 733 -25.63 -9.62 -4.42
CA GLU A 733 -24.65 -8.56 -4.19
C GLU A 733 -23.32 -8.88 -4.86
N ILE A 734 -22.82 -10.13 -4.74
CA ILE A 734 -21.60 -10.59 -5.41
C ILE A 734 -21.76 -10.53 -6.93
N ASP A 735 -22.88 -11.02 -7.48
CA ASP A 735 -23.15 -10.99 -8.92
C ASP A 735 -23.22 -9.56 -9.45
N SER A 736 -23.91 -8.68 -8.72
CA SER A 736 -23.99 -7.24 -9.05
C SER A 736 -22.60 -6.58 -9.03
N ALA A 737 -21.83 -6.83 -7.97
CA ALA A 737 -20.48 -6.31 -7.81
C ALA A 737 -19.54 -6.83 -8.91
N THR A 738 -19.64 -8.11 -9.28
CA THR A 738 -18.83 -8.71 -10.35
C THR A 738 -19.15 -8.09 -11.70
N LYS A 739 -20.45 -7.86 -11.98
CA LYS A 739 -20.91 -7.23 -13.23
C LYS A 739 -20.49 -5.77 -13.32
N ASN A 740 -20.65 -5.01 -12.25
CA ASN A 740 -20.46 -3.57 -12.23
C ASN A 740 -19.01 -3.16 -11.93
N GLY A 741 -18.21 -4.03 -11.28
CA GLY A 741 -16.86 -3.74 -10.79
C GLY A 741 -16.82 -2.90 -9.51
N TYR A 742 -17.96 -2.63 -8.88
CA TYR A 742 -18.06 -1.84 -7.66
C TYR A 742 -19.30 -2.19 -6.83
N VAL A 743 -19.30 -1.74 -5.58
CA VAL A 743 -20.45 -1.72 -4.68
C VAL A 743 -20.72 -0.31 -4.17
N LYS A 744 -21.91 -0.09 -3.59
CA LYS A 744 -22.33 1.20 -3.03
C LYS A 744 -22.92 1.05 -1.63
N THR A 745 -22.76 2.10 -0.81
CA THR A 745 -23.52 2.27 0.43
C THR A 745 -24.94 2.77 0.15
N ILE A 746 -25.79 2.79 1.18
CA ILE A 746 -27.15 3.38 1.13
C ILE A 746 -27.14 4.87 0.73
N MET A 747 -26.01 5.56 0.94
CA MET A 747 -25.82 6.97 0.57
C MET A 747 -24.97 7.13 -0.70
N ASN A 748 -24.87 6.08 -1.53
CA ASN A 748 -24.15 6.05 -2.81
C ASN A 748 -22.61 6.15 -2.74
N ARG A 749 -21.98 6.03 -1.56
CA ARG A 749 -20.52 5.92 -1.49
C ARG A 749 -20.08 4.70 -2.30
N LYS A 750 -19.26 4.91 -3.31
CA LYS A 750 -18.84 3.89 -4.26
C LYS A 750 -17.47 3.33 -3.86
N ARG A 751 -17.34 2.00 -3.87
CA ARG A 751 -16.04 1.31 -3.77
C ARG A 751 -15.82 0.42 -4.97
N ILE A 752 -14.75 0.66 -5.70
CA ILE A 752 -14.29 -0.20 -6.81
C ILE A 752 -13.62 -1.44 -6.21
N ILE A 753 -13.88 -2.62 -6.79
CA ILE A 753 -13.35 -3.91 -6.33
C ILE A 753 -12.78 -4.67 -7.53
N ASP A 754 -11.52 -4.41 -7.84
CA ASP A 754 -10.83 -5.04 -8.98
C ASP A 754 -10.52 -6.51 -8.74
N GLU A 755 -10.44 -6.93 -7.46
CA GLU A 755 -10.17 -8.29 -7.03
C GLU A 755 -11.20 -9.30 -7.55
N LEU A 756 -12.44 -8.87 -7.82
CA LEU A 756 -13.50 -9.74 -8.37
C LEU A 756 -13.17 -10.25 -9.78
N LYS A 757 -12.36 -9.53 -10.55
CA LYS A 757 -11.94 -9.91 -11.90
C LYS A 757 -10.73 -10.86 -11.91
N SER A 758 -10.16 -11.15 -10.74
CA SER A 758 -8.95 -11.98 -10.66
C SER A 758 -9.21 -13.44 -11.01
N SER A 759 -8.33 -14.02 -11.81
CA SER A 759 -8.31 -15.47 -12.06
C SER A 759 -7.85 -16.28 -10.84
N ASN A 760 -7.15 -15.65 -9.90
CA ASN A 760 -6.75 -16.27 -8.64
C ASN A 760 -7.93 -16.38 -7.69
N HIS A 761 -8.33 -17.61 -7.35
CA HIS A 761 -9.46 -17.89 -6.48
C HIS A 761 -9.36 -17.23 -5.08
N SER A 762 -8.16 -17.16 -4.50
CA SER A 762 -7.95 -16.52 -3.19
C SER A 762 -8.17 -15.01 -3.24
N VAL A 763 -7.67 -14.36 -4.31
CA VAL A 763 -7.85 -12.91 -4.55
C VAL A 763 -9.32 -12.61 -4.85
N ARG A 764 -9.96 -13.41 -5.71
CA ARG A 764 -11.38 -13.26 -6.02
C ARG A 764 -12.25 -13.43 -4.78
N GLY A 765 -12.00 -14.44 -3.94
CA GLY A 765 -12.71 -14.63 -2.67
C GLY A 765 -12.49 -13.47 -1.69
N MET A 766 -11.33 -12.77 -1.75
CA MET A 766 -11.15 -11.53 -1.01
C MET A 766 -12.05 -10.42 -1.56
N GLY A 767 -12.16 -10.29 -2.89
CA GLY A 767 -13.08 -9.36 -3.55
C GLY A 767 -14.54 -9.61 -3.19
N GLU A 768 -14.98 -10.88 -3.15
CA GLU A 768 -16.33 -11.27 -2.73
C GLU A 768 -16.64 -10.82 -1.29
N ARG A 769 -15.71 -11.03 -0.35
CA ARG A 769 -15.84 -10.53 1.02
C ARG A 769 -15.91 -9.00 1.09
N MET A 770 -15.11 -8.30 0.27
CA MET A 770 -15.19 -6.84 0.19
C MET A 770 -16.52 -6.37 -0.36
N ALA A 771 -17.11 -7.09 -1.33
CA ALA A 771 -18.40 -6.78 -1.91
C ALA A 771 -19.53 -6.90 -0.89
N LEU A 772 -19.50 -7.91 -0.04
CA LEU A 772 -20.49 -8.12 1.02
C LEU A 772 -20.35 -7.14 2.18
N ASN A 773 -19.12 -6.89 2.62
CA ASN A 773 -18.86 -6.10 3.81
C ASN A 773 -19.00 -4.57 3.57
N THR A 774 -18.60 -4.08 2.39
CA THR A 774 -18.54 -2.64 2.13
C THR A 774 -19.91 -1.94 2.19
N PRO A 775 -20.99 -2.45 1.60
CA PRO A 775 -22.31 -1.84 1.71
C PRO A 775 -22.78 -1.70 3.16
N ILE A 776 -22.50 -2.70 3.99
CA ILE A 776 -22.93 -2.74 5.39
C ILE A 776 -22.09 -1.78 6.23
N GLN A 777 -20.79 -2.01 6.28
CA GLN A 777 -19.86 -1.22 7.10
C GLN A 777 -19.79 0.25 6.63
N GLY A 778 -19.82 0.47 5.32
CA GLY A 778 -19.81 1.82 4.77
C GLY A 778 -21.11 2.57 5.07
N SER A 779 -22.26 1.91 4.99
CA SER A 779 -23.54 2.54 5.34
C SER A 779 -23.63 2.87 6.83
N ALA A 780 -23.15 1.98 7.70
CA ALA A 780 -23.05 2.26 9.13
C ALA A 780 -22.17 3.49 9.40
N SER A 781 -21.03 3.58 8.70
CA SER A 781 -20.15 4.75 8.80
C SER A 781 -20.80 6.05 8.29
N ASP A 782 -21.54 5.99 7.18
CA ASP A 782 -22.24 7.15 6.62
C ASP A 782 -23.33 7.66 7.59
N ILE A 783 -24.07 6.75 8.22
CA ILE A 783 -25.07 7.08 9.25
C ILE A 783 -24.41 7.76 10.45
N LEU A 784 -23.31 7.19 10.97
CA LEU A 784 -22.59 7.75 12.10
C LEU A 784 -22.03 9.15 11.79
N LYS A 785 -21.43 9.33 10.62
CA LYS A 785 -20.90 10.63 10.17
C LYS A 785 -22.01 11.68 10.05
N LYS A 786 -23.17 11.30 9.53
CA LYS A 786 -24.32 12.18 9.47
C LYS A 786 -24.78 12.57 10.88
N ALA A 787 -24.85 11.63 11.80
CA ALA A 787 -25.16 11.92 13.21
C ALA A 787 -24.14 12.88 13.85
N MET A 788 -22.85 12.69 13.60
CA MET A 788 -21.80 13.59 14.08
C MET A 788 -21.99 15.02 13.61
N VAL A 789 -22.33 15.22 12.33
CA VAL A 789 -22.60 16.55 11.77
C VAL A 789 -23.85 17.17 12.40
N GLU A 790 -24.96 16.43 12.48
CA GLU A 790 -26.23 16.95 13.05
C GLU A 790 -26.10 17.25 14.54
N ILE A 791 -25.38 16.45 15.31
CA ILE A 791 -25.09 16.73 16.73
C ILE A 791 -24.28 18.00 16.87
N TYR A 792 -23.20 18.14 16.10
CA TYR A 792 -22.34 19.31 16.13
C TYR A 792 -23.10 20.60 15.81
N ASP A 793 -23.86 20.61 14.72
CA ASP A 793 -24.66 21.76 14.29
C ASP A 793 -25.74 22.10 15.32
N THR A 794 -26.34 21.07 15.95
CA THR A 794 -27.34 21.27 17.01
C THR A 794 -26.71 21.85 18.27
N PHE A 795 -25.50 21.44 18.64
CA PHE A 795 -24.77 22.00 19.79
C PHE A 795 -24.45 23.48 19.54
N GLU A 796 -23.88 23.79 18.37
CA GLU A 796 -23.56 25.19 18.02
C GLU A 796 -24.82 26.08 18.00
N LYS A 797 -25.92 25.63 17.36
CA LYS A 797 -27.20 26.36 17.28
C LYS A 797 -27.83 26.61 18.66
N ASN A 798 -27.68 25.69 19.60
CA ASN A 798 -28.28 25.80 20.95
C ASN A 798 -27.32 26.37 21.97
N GLY A 799 -26.12 26.82 21.60
CA GLY A 799 -25.10 27.36 22.50
C GLY A 799 -24.61 26.37 23.55
N ILE A 800 -24.58 25.06 23.24
CA ILE A 800 -24.10 24.03 24.14
C ILE A 800 -22.56 24.08 24.19
N LYS A 801 -22.02 24.10 25.40
CA LYS A 801 -20.57 24.17 25.66
C LYS A 801 -19.90 22.80 25.62
N SER A 802 -20.67 21.75 25.89
CA SER A 802 -20.20 20.37 25.77
C SER A 802 -19.70 20.06 24.37
N LYS A 803 -18.69 19.21 24.25
CA LYS A 803 -18.01 18.94 22.97
C LYS A 803 -17.88 17.43 22.71
N MET A 804 -18.04 17.04 21.46
CA MET A 804 -17.60 15.72 20.99
C MET A 804 -16.05 15.71 20.97
N ILE A 805 -15.44 14.69 21.52
CA ILE A 805 -13.98 14.62 21.71
C ILE A 805 -13.34 13.43 21.02
N LEU A 806 -14.02 12.29 20.94
CA LEU A 806 -13.53 11.10 20.25
C LEU A 806 -14.62 10.40 19.46
N GLN A 807 -14.21 9.71 18.39
CA GLN A 807 -14.98 8.73 17.67
C GLN A 807 -14.17 7.42 17.62
N VAL A 808 -14.76 6.31 18.08
CA VAL A 808 -14.10 5.01 18.16
C VAL A 808 -15.07 3.94 17.68
N HIS A 809 -14.84 3.37 16.49
CA HIS A 809 -15.73 2.42 15.81
C HIS A 809 -17.14 2.99 15.61
N ASP A 810 -18.13 2.51 16.35
CA ASP A 810 -19.54 2.95 16.25
C ASP A 810 -19.93 3.84 17.46
N GLU A 811 -18.94 4.24 18.28
CA GLU A 811 -19.06 4.98 19.52
C GLU A 811 -18.62 6.43 19.34
N LEU A 812 -19.42 7.37 19.89
CA LEU A 812 -19.09 8.78 20.03
C LEU A 812 -18.88 9.13 21.50
N ILE A 813 -17.79 9.84 21.81
CA ILE A 813 -17.44 10.22 23.16
C ILE A 813 -17.45 11.73 23.28
N PHE A 814 -18.08 12.20 24.35
CA PHE A 814 -18.27 13.61 24.62
C PHE A 814 -17.71 14.01 26.00
N ASN A 815 -17.16 15.20 26.06
CA ASN A 815 -16.91 15.90 27.31
C ASN A 815 -18.14 16.78 27.61
N VAL A 816 -18.91 16.42 28.64
CA VAL A 816 -20.20 17.02 28.91
C VAL A 816 -20.19 17.75 30.23
N TYR A 817 -20.50 19.03 30.22
CA TYR A 817 -20.66 19.83 31.47
C TYR A 817 -21.82 19.30 32.30
N LYS A 818 -21.65 19.20 33.62
CA LYS A 818 -22.64 18.61 34.54
C LYS A 818 -24.02 19.26 34.46
N ASN A 819 -24.09 20.57 34.20
CA ASN A 819 -25.35 21.30 34.03
C ASN A 819 -26.01 21.12 32.64
N GLU A 820 -25.36 20.45 31.70
CA GLU A 820 -25.88 20.19 30.36
C GLU A 820 -26.26 18.73 30.14
N ILE A 821 -26.00 17.82 31.07
CA ILE A 821 -26.10 16.36 30.92
C ILE A 821 -27.45 15.95 30.33
N ASP A 822 -28.57 16.32 30.94
CA ASP A 822 -29.90 15.88 30.52
C ASP A 822 -30.24 16.37 29.11
N LYS A 823 -29.89 17.64 28.83
CA LYS A 823 -30.12 18.26 27.52
C LYS A 823 -29.26 17.57 26.43
N VAL A 824 -27.99 17.37 26.69
CA VAL A 824 -27.04 16.75 25.76
C VAL A 824 -27.40 15.29 25.51
N LYS A 825 -27.70 14.53 26.56
CA LYS A 825 -28.14 13.13 26.45
C LYS A 825 -29.37 12.99 25.56
N LYS A 826 -30.37 13.86 25.76
CA LYS A 826 -31.56 13.86 24.92
C LYS A 826 -31.27 14.19 23.45
N ILE A 827 -30.47 15.23 23.19
CA ILE A 827 -30.13 15.63 21.82
C ILE A 827 -29.37 14.49 21.10
N ILE A 828 -28.39 13.89 21.76
CA ILE A 828 -27.61 12.79 21.18
C ILE A 828 -28.53 11.61 20.87
N TYR A 829 -29.37 11.20 21.82
CA TYR A 829 -30.29 10.09 21.62
C TYR A 829 -31.25 10.35 20.48
N ASP A 830 -31.93 11.51 20.49
CA ASP A 830 -32.93 11.87 19.47
C ASP A 830 -32.29 11.93 18.07
N ILE A 831 -31.08 12.49 17.92
CA ILE A 831 -30.40 12.56 16.62
C ILE A 831 -29.92 11.17 16.20
N MET A 832 -29.18 10.47 17.03
CA MET A 832 -28.59 9.17 16.60
C MET A 832 -29.67 8.13 16.25
N THR A 833 -30.81 8.13 16.93
CA THR A 833 -31.91 7.20 16.63
C THR A 833 -32.74 7.58 15.41
N ASN A 834 -32.76 8.88 14.99
CA ASN A 834 -33.62 9.36 13.91
C ASN A 834 -32.86 9.90 12.70
N VAL A 835 -31.52 9.90 12.70
CA VAL A 835 -30.68 10.51 11.66
C VAL A 835 -30.87 9.90 10.28
N PHE A 836 -31.29 8.64 10.21
CA PHE A 836 -31.57 7.93 8.97
C PHE A 836 -32.69 6.90 9.14
N GLU A 837 -33.64 6.86 8.20
CA GLU A 837 -34.76 5.93 8.22
C GLU A 837 -34.36 4.57 7.63
N LEU A 838 -34.29 3.54 8.47
CA LEU A 838 -34.10 2.15 8.08
C LEU A 838 -35.46 1.39 8.20
N LYS A 839 -35.53 0.17 7.66
CA LYS A 839 -36.67 -0.76 7.90
C LYS A 839 -36.73 -1.26 9.34
N VAL A 840 -35.70 -1.02 10.12
CA VAL A 840 -35.55 -1.38 11.53
C VAL A 840 -35.12 -0.14 12.31
N PRO A 841 -35.51 0.00 13.59
CA PRO A 841 -35.10 1.15 14.40
C PRO A 841 -33.58 1.19 14.58
N LEU A 842 -33.01 2.39 14.61
CA LEU A 842 -31.68 2.59 15.18
C LEU A 842 -31.80 2.67 16.70
N ASP A 843 -30.83 2.13 17.41
CA ASP A 843 -30.80 2.10 18.85
C ASP A 843 -29.42 2.48 19.38
N VAL A 844 -29.37 3.17 20.52
CA VAL A 844 -28.15 3.79 21.05
C VAL A 844 -28.08 3.60 22.55
N ASP A 845 -26.97 3.01 23.00
CA ASP A 845 -26.63 2.90 24.41
C ASP A 845 -25.87 4.16 24.82
N ILE A 846 -26.34 4.83 25.90
CA ILE A 846 -25.68 6.03 26.43
C ILE A 846 -25.31 5.82 27.88
N GLU A 847 -23.99 5.83 28.12
CA GLU A 847 -23.39 5.69 29.47
C GLU A 847 -22.65 6.96 29.87
N ILE A 848 -22.49 7.19 31.17
CA ILE A 848 -21.85 8.36 31.73
C ILE A 848 -20.90 7.93 32.84
N GLY A 849 -19.70 8.49 32.87
CA GLY A 849 -18.68 8.17 33.86
C GLY A 849 -17.76 9.33 34.18
N ASN A 850 -16.95 9.17 35.22
CA ASN A 850 -15.90 10.10 35.60
C ASN A 850 -14.62 9.92 34.79
N ASP A 851 -14.57 8.87 33.98
CA ASP A 851 -13.53 8.57 33.00
C ASP A 851 -14.13 7.73 31.87
N TRP A 852 -13.34 7.45 30.84
CA TRP A 852 -13.83 6.67 29.70
C TRP A 852 -14.05 5.18 30.04
N TYR A 853 -13.42 4.66 31.11
CA TYR A 853 -13.66 3.29 31.55
C TYR A 853 -15.04 3.13 32.20
N GLU A 854 -15.45 4.09 33.02
CA GLU A 854 -16.78 4.08 33.68
C GLU A 854 -17.93 4.39 32.70
N ALA A 855 -17.64 5.17 31.64
CA ALA A 855 -18.62 5.52 30.62
C ALA A 855 -18.86 4.41 29.60
N LYS A 856 -18.55 3.12 29.93
CA LYS A 856 -18.76 2.00 29.01
C LYS A 856 -19.12 0.70 29.72
#